data_15c6a6e86c149bbcd775726a470662cb
#
_entry.id   15c6a6e86c149bbcd775726a470662cb
#
_cell.length_a   1.000
_cell.length_b   1.000
_cell.length_c   1.000
_cell.angle_alpha   90.00
_cell.angle_beta   90.00
_cell.angle_gamma   90.00
#
_symmetry.space_group_name_H-M   'P 1'
#
loop_
_entity.id
_entity.type
_entity.pdbx_description
1 polymer ?
#
loop_
_entity_poly.entity_id
_entity_poly.type
_entity_poly.pdbx_seq_one_letter_code
_entity_poly.pdbx_strand_id
1 'polypeptide(L)'
;MKQSLTILATLLLAAAVPAQPQKERPTVAVVLSGGGAKGMAHISALRAIEDAGIPIDIVCGTSIGALIGALYCTGHSTDYIDSLVRSQDWTFLLSDRTDQTSLTLRQREEQNTYAIIRGISSNNPEKGGLIRGRNLNRLFRKLCAGYLDSISFDSLPIRFACVATDIVTNTEVDFRSGYLVRAMRASMAIPGVFTPVRMGDMVLIDGGLRNNYPADLARKMGADIIIGVTVQSTPLRAEDISDAMSVLNQIIDVNCKNKYAENTEMSDVLMRVDVSGYSAASFSATAIDTLIRRGAEEAARHHDDLMAIKARIDGMSSTSMPGSSGRHRLFTHTMPPFRADDDTSATAPAKRTQRTDTRPANPIVSAGFRFDSEEMGAIKLAGKLPVKTRIPMTLQGSLRLGRRIAGRIEFSAFTRRVFSPTLAYTLRHNDIDIYSLGTRTYSFRYRQHQGDFTPVDFQFRNFIIQAGMRWDYFNYYGNVLTLGTDTVSTENGHYFSYRASADLNTENQWYFPSHGSRMHAAYCYRTDNLIGMKGQIGVNDILVHWRTNISPVQRFTIQPMLYARLLIGGDIPLGYRNAVGSEWFGQQVEQQLPFAGIGNLEYMNRYIAAAQLQLQLNILKNHYVILRATAAMHSDDLMELALQPAITGMQIGYSYNTLFGPIDLRLGYSNRTKKINLFLNIGHRF
;
A
#
# COMPACT_ATOMS: atom_id res chain seq x y z
N MET A 1 35.14 -22.74 -79.08
CA MET A 1 33.89 -22.56 -78.38
C MET A 1 33.87 -23.10 -76.96
N LYS A 2 34.53 -24.16 -76.55
CA LYS A 2 34.50 -24.64 -75.11
C LYS A 2 35.31 -23.77 -74.15
N GLN A 3 36.41 -23.11 -74.55
CA GLN A 3 37.18 -22.26 -73.67
C GLN A 3 36.58 -20.89 -73.40
N SER A 4 35.79 -20.34 -74.36
CA SER A 4 35.09 -19.08 -74.16
C SER A 4 33.88 -19.20 -73.23
N LEU A 5 33.27 -20.40 -73.13
CA LEU A 5 32.14 -20.64 -72.24
C LEU A 5 32.60 -20.80 -70.76
N THR A 6 33.79 -21.35 -70.56
CA THR A 6 34.38 -21.51 -69.21
C THR A 6 34.79 -20.18 -68.60
N ILE A 7 35.32 -19.24 -69.37
CA ILE A 7 35.68 -17.91 -68.90
C ILE A 7 34.45 -17.06 -68.58
N LEU A 8 33.36 -17.21 -69.34
CA LEU A 8 32.09 -16.52 -69.08
C LEU A 8 31.38 -17.07 -67.82
N ALA A 9 31.48 -18.38 -67.58
CA ALA A 9 30.94 -19.03 -66.37
C ALA A 9 31.71 -18.66 -65.10
N THR A 10 33.06 -18.49 -65.18
CA THR A 10 33.89 -18.07 -64.05
C THR A 10 33.70 -16.60 -63.72
N LEU A 11 33.45 -15.74 -64.74
CA LEU A 11 33.14 -14.33 -64.54
C LEU A 11 31.72 -14.11 -63.94
N LEU A 12 30.75 -14.98 -64.29
CA LEU A 12 29.42 -14.94 -63.69
C LEU A 12 29.37 -15.49 -62.27
N LEU A 13 30.23 -16.46 -61.91
CA LEU A 13 30.32 -16.94 -60.52
C LEU A 13 31.08 -15.96 -59.63
N ALA A 14 32.00 -15.13 -60.13
CA ALA A 14 32.69 -14.09 -59.36
C ALA A 14 31.79 -12.86 -59.03
N ALA A 15 30.68 -12.70 -59.74
CA ALA A 15 29.72 -11.61 -59.51
C ALA A 15 28.63 -11.94 -58.50
N ALA A 16 28.59 -13.21 -57.97
CA ALA A 16 27.61 -13.67 -57.02
C ALA A 16 28.15 -13.80 -55.58
N VAL A 17 29.09 -12.94 -55.15
CA VAL A 17 29.35 -12.70 -53.73
C VAL A 17 28.17 -11.86 -53.27
N PRO A 18 27.31 -12.36 -52.33
CA PRO A 18 26.27 -11.52 -51.78
C PRO A 18 26.97 -10.35 -51.10
N ALA A 19 26.76 -9.14 -51.61
CA ALA A 19 27.16 -7.94 -50.93
C ALA A 19 26.58 -8.00 -49.53
N GLN A 20 27.39 -8.17 -48.51
CA GLN A 20 26.96 -7.95 -47.14
C GLN A 20 26.30 -6.57 -47.12
N PRO A 21 25.09 -6.41 -46.58
CA PRO A 21 24.46 -5.11 -46.53
C PRO A 21 25.41 -4.18 -45.77
N GLN A 22 25.94 -3.20 -46.51
CA GLN A 22 26.86 -2.21 -45.94
C GLN A 22 26.08 -1.45 -44.89
N LYS A 23 26.50 -1.53 -43.65
CA LYS A 23 25.84 -0.93 -42.48
C LYS A 23 25.84 0.59 -42.71
N GLU A 24 24.70 1.17 -43.00
CA GLU A 24 24.59 2.58 -43.45
C GLU A 24 25.06 3.58 -42.37
N ARG A 25 25.03 3.20 -41.07
CA ARG A 25 25.56 4.00 -39.94
C ARG A 25 25.86 3.10 -38.73
N PRO A 26 26.64 3.60 -37.77
CA PRO A 26 26.87 2.85 -36.50
C PRO A 26 25.58 2.62 -35.73
N THR A 27 25.44 1.44 -35.18
CA THR A 27 24.31 1.07 -34.27
C THR A 27 24.57 1.64 -32.89
N VAL A 28 23.66 2.46 -32.40
CA VAL A 28 23.75 3.10 -31.06
C VAL A 28 22.93 2.38 -30.07
N ALA A 29 23.52 2.00 -28.95
CA ALA A 29 22.83 1.46 -27.79
C ALA A 29 22.86 2.42 -26.60
N VAL A 30 21.73 2.46 -25.85
CA VAL A 30 21.69 3.09 -24.54
C VAL A 30 21.63 2.00 -23.50
N VAL A 31 22.48 2.11 -22.47
CA VAL A 31 22.54 1.16 -21.34
C VAL A 31 22.13 1.86 -20.05
N LEU A 32 21.12 1.29 -19.37
CA LEU A 32 20.51 1.86 -18.17
C LEU A 32 20.70 0.93 -16.98
N SER A 33 21.40 1.38 -15.94
CA SER A 33 21.66 0.57 -14.75
C SER A 33 20.43 0.37 -13.88
N GLY A 34 20.48 -0.65 -13.02
CA GLY A 34 19.56 -0.79 -11.89
C GLY A 34 19.85 0.24 -10.79
N GLY A 35 18.88 0.41 -9.85
CA GLY A 35 19.06 1.34 -8.74
C GLY A 35 17.77 1.75 -8.02
N GLY A 36 16.61 1.14 -8.31
CA GLY A 36 15.32 1.48 -7.73
C GLY A 36 14.93 2.93 -8.01
N ALA A 37 14.49 3.68 -7.00
CA ALA A 37 14.08 5.09 -7.16
C ALA A 37 15.15 5.98 -7.80
N LYS A 38 16.44 5.67 -7.58
CA LYS A 38 17.57 6.43 -8.16
C LYS A 38 17.53 6.46 -9.68
N GLY A 39 16.98 5.41 -10.31
CA GLY A 39 16.84 5.33 -11.77
C GLY A 39 15.89 6.34 -12.41
N MET A 40 15.15 7.14 -11.62
CA MET A 40 14.39 8.28 -12.20
C MET A 40 15.29 9.25 -12.96
N ALA A 41 16.58 9.31 -12.63
CA ALA A 41 17.57 10.08 -13.35
C ALA A 41 17.81 9.64 -14.82
N HIS A 42 17.49 8.39 -15.16
CA HIS A 42 17.59 7.89 -16.53
C HIS A 42 16.69 8.65 -17.51
N ILE A 43 15.54 9.17 -17.04
CA ILE A 43 14.55 9.86 -17.88
C ILE A 43 15.15 11.10 -18.54
N SER A 44 15.82 11.95 -17.75
CA SER A 44 16.44 13.17 -18.27
C SER A 44 17.72 12.92 -19.07
N ALA A 45 18.45 11.86 -18.75
CA ALA A 45 19.59 11.43 -19.56
C ALA A 45 19.13 10.92 -20.94
N LEU A 46 18.07 10.12 -21.01
CA LEU A 46 17.46 9.71 -22.29
C LEU A 46 16.98 10.92 -23.09
N ARG A 47 16.34 11.89 -22.43
CA ARG A 47 15.90 13.14 -23.08
C ARG A 47 17.10 13.90 -23.70
N ALA A 48 18.19 14.03 -22.98
CA ALA A 48 19.39 14.73 -23.51
C ALA A 48 19.97 14.01 -24.72
N ILE A 49 19.96 12.69 -24.79
CA ILE A 49 20.39 11.91 -25.97
C ILE A 49 19.43 12.16 -27.15
N GLU A 50 18.11 12.21 -26.92
CA GLU A 50 17.11 12.59 -27.93
C GLU A 50 17.35 14.02 -28.45
N ASP A 51 17.51 14.97 -27.52
CA ASP A 51 17.70 16.40 -27.83
C ASP A 51 19.01 16.64 -28.63
N ALA A 52 20.05 15.83 -28.39
CA ALA A 52 21.28 15.82 -29.19
C ALA A 52 21.06 15.25 -30.61
N GLY A 53 19.87 14.72 -30.92
CA GLY A 53 19.52 14.13 -32.20
C GLY A 53 20.25 12.80 -32.49
N ILE A 54 20.68 12.08 -31.46
CA ILE A 54 21.34 10.78 -31.59
C ILE A 54 20.26 9.70 -31.77
N PRO A 55 20.32 8.90 -32.86
CA PRO A 55 19.40 7.81 -33.07
C PRO A 55 19.69 6.65 -32.11
N ILE A 56 18.70 6.21 -31.35
CA ILE A 56 18.81 5.08 -30.41
C ILE A 56 18.23 3.83 -31.08
N ASP A 57 19.05 2.80 -31.30
CA ASP A 57 18.70 1.55 -31.96
C ASP A 57 18.41 0.42 -30.98
N ILE A 58 19.07 0.43 -29.84
CA ILE A 58 19.01 -0.61 -28.81
C ILE A 58 18.94 0.05 -27.44
N VAL A 59 18.12 -0.49 -26.56
CA VAL A 59 18.19 -0.16 -25.13
C VAL A 59 18.35 -1.46 -24.33
N CYS A 60 19.38 -1.49 -23.51
CA CYS A 60 19.60 -2.57 -22.54
C CYS A 60 19.47 -2.03 -21.13
N GLY A 61 18.75 -2.73 -20.27
CA GLY A 61 18.53 -2.25 -18.91
C GLY A 61 18.40 -3.33 -17.86
N THR A 62 18.68 -2.95 -16.61
CA THR A 62 18.51 -3.80 -15.44
C THR A 62 17.60 -3.12 -14.44
N SER A 63 16.68 -3.87 -13.79
CA SER A 63 15.79 -3.36 -12.74
C SER A 63 15.00 -2.11 -13.20
N ILE A 64 15.13 -0.97 -12.53
CA ILE A 64 14.49 0.28 -12.95
C ILE A 64 14.92 0.71 -14.35
N GLY A 65 16.18 0.47 -14.74
CA GLY A 65 16.66 0.73 -16.10
C GLY A 65 15.93 -0.12 -17.14
N ALA A 66 15.58 -1.37 -16.80
CA ALA A 66 14.74 -2.21 -17.64
C ALA A 66 13.31 -1.67 -17.75
N LEU A 67 12.74 -1.10 -16.68
CA LEU A 67 11.39 -0.53 -16.69
C LEU A 67 11.32 0.72 -17.56
N ILE A 68 12.23 1.67 -17.37
CA ILE A 68 12.27 2.91 -18.14
C ILE A 68 12.61 2.60 -19.59
N GLY A 69 13.59 1.73 -19.83
CA GLY A 69 13.99 1.30 -21.16
C GLY A 69 12.88 0.61 -21.92
N ALA A 70 12.14 -0.32 -21.28
CA ALA A 70 10.99 -0.99 -21.90
C ALA A 70 9.88 -0.01 -22.29
N LEU A 71 9.52 0.93 -21.41
CA LEU A 71 8.52 1.95 -21.71
C LEU A 71 8.98 2.83 -22.88
N TYR A 72 10.22 3.24 -22.89
CA TYR A 72 10.80 4.00 -23.99
C TYR A 72 10.76 3.20 -25.31
N CYS A 73 11.19 1.95 -25.29
CA CYS A 73 11.21 1.08 -26.47
C CYS A 73 9.82 0.71 -27.00
N THR A 74 8.78 0.78 -26.16
CA THR A 74 7.38 0.60 -26.58
C THR A 74 6.74 1.87 -27.17
N GLY A 75 7.52 2.99 -27.27
CA GLY A 75 7.09 4.22 -27.93
C GLY A 75 6.61 5.33 -26.99
N HIS A 76 6.82 5.22 -25.68
CA HIS A 76 6.52 6.30 -24.75
C HIS A 76 7.64 7.36 -24.77
N SER A 77 7.28 8.63 -24.92
CA SER A 77 8.25 9.73 -24.87
C SER A 77 8.83 9.92 -23.48
N THR A 78 10.03 10.52 -23.40
CA THR A 78 10.65 10.89 -22.14
C THR A 78 9.79 11.85 -21.32
N ASP A 79 9.04 12.76 -21.96
CA ASP A 79 8.08 13.67 -21.30
C ASP A 79 6.88 12.90 -20.70
N TYR A 80 6.38 11.90 -21.44
CA TYR A 80 5.31 11.06 -20.92
C TYR A 80 5.78 10.25 -19.70
N ILE A 81 6.97 9.64 -19.76
CA ILE A 81 7.54 8.86 -18.66
C ILE A 81 7.80 9.75 -17.44
N ASP A 82 8.30 10.98 -17.62
CA ASP A 82 8.49 11.97 -16.55
C ASP A 82 7.15 12.32 -15.88
N SER A 83 6.14 12.69 -16.65
CA SER A 83 4.79 12.96 -16.15
C SER A 83 4.20 11.74 -15.41
N LEU A 84 4.38 10.54 -15.98
CA LEU A 84 3.92 9.29 -15.40
C LEU A 84 4.53 9.06 -14.02
N VAL A 85 5.84 9.12 -13.87
CA VAL A 85 6.52 8.81 -12.60
C VAL A 85 6.19 9.82 -11.50
N ARG A 86 5.99 11.10 -11.86
CA ARG A 86 5.59 12.17 -10.93
C ARG A 86 4.15 12.02 -10.44
N SER A 87 3.24 11.53 -11.30
CA SER A 87 1.82 11.40 -10.99
C SER A 87 1.47 10.19 -10.15
N GLN A 88 2.36 9.18 -10.08
CA GLN A 88 2.04 7.91 -9.41
C GLN A 88 1.99 8.00 -7.89
N ASP A 89 1.09 7.20 -7.29
CA ASP A 89 1.16 6.84 -5.89
C ASP A 89 2.10 5.63 -5.71
N TRP A 90 3.39 5.91 -5.53
CA TRP A 90 4.42 4.89 -5.36
C TRP A 90 4.16 4.01 -4.12
N THR A 91 3.58 4.58 -3.06
CA THR A 91 3.20 3.82 -1.87
C THR A 91 2.18 2.75 -2.18
N PHE A 92 1.19 3.09 -3.02
CA PHE A 92 0.20 2.12 -3.49
C PHE A 92 0.81 1.12 -4.50
N LEU A 93 1.57 1.60 -5.49
CA LEU A 93 2.16 0.75 -6.54
C LEU A 93 3.15 -0.27 -5.98
N LEU A 94 3.98 0.14 -5.01
CA LEU A 94 4.94 -0.72 -4.32
C LEU A 94 4.31 -1.51 -3.16
N SER A 95 3.00 -1.72 -3.21
CA SER A 95 2.26 -2.55 -2.26
C SER A 95 1.32 -3.50 -3.01
N ASP A 96 0.82 -4.52 -2.30
CA ASP A 96 -0.24 -5.39 -2.81
C ASP A 96 -1.63 -4.94 -2.36
N ARG A 97 -1.77 -3.70 -1.88
CA ARG A 97 -3.05 -3.15 -1.44
C ARG A 97 -4.02 -3.07 -2.62
N THR A 98 -5.25 -3.45 -2.35
CA THR A 98 -6.34 -3.28 -3.30
C THR A 98 -7.00 -1.93 -3.05
N ASP A 99 -7.51 -1.29 -4.10
CA ASP A 99 -8.29 -0.07 -3.96
C ASP A 99 -9.47 -0.30 -3.01
N GLN A 100 -9.60 0.58 -2.03
CA GLN A 100 -10.59 0.45 -0.97
C GLN A 100 -12.02 0.55 -1.50
N THR A 101 -12.25 1.26 -2.60
CA THR A 101 -13.58 1.42 -3.21
C THR A 101 -14.10 0.11 -3.81
N SER A 102 -13.20 -0.79 -4.22
CA SER A 102 -13.53 -2.11 -4.78
C SER A 102 -13.74 -3.20 -3.72
N LEU A 103 -13.44 -2.92 -2.46
CA LEU A 103 -13.51 -3.86 -1.35
C LEU A 103 -14.83 -3.76 -0.59
N THR A 104 -15.25 -4.88 -0.01
CA THR A 104 -16.32 -4.89 0.99
C THR A 104 -15.86 -4.22 2.29
N LEU A 105 -16.79 -3.76 3.12
CA LEU A 105 -16.46 -3.07 4.37
C LEU A 105 -15.54 -3.91 5.28
N ARG A 106 -15.79 -5.21 5.42
CA ARG A 106 -14.93 -6.12 6.19
C ARG A 106 -13.52 -6.28 5.61
N GLN A 107 -13.41 -6.32 4.28
CA GLN A 107 -12.10 -6.39 3.65
C GLN A 107 -11.32 -5.10 3.84
N ARG A 108 -11.99 -3.93 3.83
CA ARG A 108 -11.36 -2.64 4.16
C ARG A 108 -10.85 -2.62 5.60
N GLU A 109 -11.67 -3.07 6.55
CA GLU A 109 -11.30 -3.16 7.95
C GLU A 109 -10.07 -4.05 8.14
N GLU A 110 -10.07 -5.24 7.52
CA GLU A 110 -8.94 -6.17 7.57
C GLU A 110 -7.65 -5.55 7.01
N GLN A 111 -7.72 -4.89 5.85
CA GLN A 111 -6.54 -4.24 5.24
C GLN A 111 -5.99 -3.06 6.06
N ASN A 112 -6.83 -2.42 6.87
CA ASN A 112 -6.43 -1.28 7.70
C ASN A 112 -6.20 -1.66 9.18
N THR A 113 -6.34 -2.93 9.51
CA THR A 113 -6.00 -3.50 10.82
C THR A 113 -4.63 -4.18 10.80
N TYR A 114 -4.28 -4.82 9.70
CA TYR A 114 -3.07 -5.63 9.60
C TYR A 114 -2.07 -5.05 8.60
N ALA A 115 -0.83 -4.94 9.04
CA ALA A 115 0.29 -4.50 8.20
C ALA A 115 0.71 -5.60 7.21
N ILE A 116 0.56 -6.86 7.61
CA ILE A 116 0.93 -8.05 6.83
C ILE A 116 -0.28 -8.96 6.74
N ILE A 117 -0.67 -9.32 5.50
CA ILE A 117 -1.75 -10.29 5.21
C ILE A 117 -1.20 -11.30 4.20
N ARG A 118 -1.10 -12.57 4.58
CA ARG A 118 -0.55 -13.61 3.74
C ARG A 118 -1.42 -14.84 3.63
N GLY A 119 -1.67 -15.28 2.39
CA GLY A 119 -2.22 -16.60 2.12
C GLY A 119 -1.15 -17.68 2.28
N ILE A 120 -1.47 -18.76 2.99
CA ILE A 120 -0.65 -19.96 3.11
C ILE A 120 -1.18 -20.98 2.11
N SER A 121 -0.37 -21.31 1.09
CA SER A 121 -0.65 -22.42 0.17
C SER A 121 0.60 -23.24 -0.03
N SER A 122 0.47 -24.57 0.06
CA SER A 122 1.58 -25.49 -0.21
C SER A 122 2.02 -25.43 -1.68
N ASN A 123 1.08 -25.11 -2.60
CA ASN A 123 1.29 -25.09 -4.05
C ASN A 123 1.33 -23.66 -4.62
N ASN A 124 1.57 -22.64 -3.80
CA ASN A 124 1.63 -21.27 -4.31
C ASN A 124 3.02 -21.02 -4.92
N PRO A 125 3.13 -20.80 -6.24
CA PRO A 125 4.39 -20.47 -6.91
C PRO A 125 4.94 -19.10 -6.49
N GLU A 126 4.17 -18.30 -5.74
CA GLU A 126 4.50 -16.95 -5.32
C GLU A 126 5.12 -16.90 -3.90
N LYS A 127 6.03 -17.85 -3.56
CA LYS A 127 6.77 -17.83 -2.28
C LYS A 127 8.05 -16.99 -2.42
N GLY A 128 8.46 -16.30 -1.37
CA GLY A 128 9.83 -15.75 -1.25
C GLY A 128 9.98 -14.22 -1.24
N GLY A 129 8.91 -13.41 -1.28
CA GLY A 129 8.99 -11.95 -1.18
C GLY A 129 7.86 -11.36 -0.32
N LEU A 130 8.02 -10.12 0.17
CA LEU A 130 6.98 -9.41 0.94
C LEU A 130 5.85 -8.89 0.04
N ILE A 131 6.17 -8.48 -1.18
CA ILE A 131 5.27 -7.84 -2.13
C ILE A 131 5.20 -8.68 -3.41
N ARG A 132 3.99 -9.03 -3.84
CA ARG A 132 3.78 -9.77 -5.11
C ARG A 132 3.91 -8.86 -6.34
N GLY A 133 3.77 -7.54 -6.16
CA GLY A 133 3.84 -6.55 -7.21
C GLY A 133 2.61 -6.53 -8.12
N ARG A 134 1.42 -6.85 -7.58
CA ARG A 134 0.17 -6.90 -8.36
C ARG A 134 -0.18 -5.56 -8.98
N ASN A 135 0.01 -4.46 -8.25
CA ASN A 135 -0.30 -3.12 -8.73
C ASN A 135 0.66 -2.68 -9.83
N LEU A 136 1.95 -2.98 -9.67
CA LEU A 136 2.95 -2.75 -10.72
C LEU A 136 2.66 -3.57 -11.97
N ASN A 137 2.34 -4.86 -11.83
CA ASN A 137 1.97 -5.70 -12.97
C ASN A 137 0.75 -5.16 -13.72
N ARG A 138 -0.25 -4.63 -12.99
CA ARG A 138 -1.43 -4.00 -13.61
C ARG A 138 -1.05 -2.74 -14.38
N LEU A 139 -0.22 -1.88 -13.80
CA LEU A 139 0.30 -0.68 -14.45
C LEU A 139 1.10 -1.04 -15.72
N PHE A 140 2.04 -1.98 -15.63
CA PHE A 140 2.85 -2.39 -16.78
C PHE A 140 1.99 -3.00 -17.90
N ARG A 141 0.99 -3.84 -17.57
CA ARG A 141 0.05 -4.36 -18.57
C ARG A 141 -0.75 -3.26 -19.28
N LYS A 142 -1.10 -2.18 -18.58
CA LYS A 142 -1.79 -1.03 -19.17
C LYS A 142 -0.85 -0.25 -20.10
N LEU A 143 0.39 0.01 -19.63
CA LEU A 143 1.38 0.76 -20.41
C LEU A 143 1.91 0.00 -21.63
N CYS A 144 2.03 -1.32 -21.52
CA CYS A 144 2.46 -2.20 -22.61
C CYS A 144 1.28 -2.88 -23.32
N ALA A 145 0.09 -2.27 -23.40
CA ALA A 145 -1.14 -2.91 -23.89
C ALA A 145 -1.01 -3.48 -25.30
N GLY A 146 -0.20 -2.87 -26.18
CA GLY A 146 0.09 -3.37 -27.53
C GLY A 146 1.07 -4.54 -27.61
N TYR A 147 1.69 -4.93 -26.50
CA TYR A 147 2.80 -5.90 -26.44
C TYR A 147 2.61 -6.94 -25.34
N LEU A 148 1.37 -7.42 -25.15
CA LEU A 148 1.04 -8.36 -24.07
C LEU A 148 1.31 -9.83 -24.41
N ASP A 149 1.48 -10.14 -25.69
CA ASP A 149 1.78 -11.49 -26.17
C ASP A 149 3.28 -11.81 -26.05
N SER A 150 3.64 -13.06 -26.28
CA SER A 150 5.04 -13.47 -26.38
C SER A 150 5.61 -12.99 -27.71
N ILE A 151 6.58 -12.09 -27.67
CA ILE A 151 7.18 -11.44 -28.85
C ILE A 151 8.70 -11.49 -28.77
N SER A 152 9.37 -11.29 -29.93
CA SER A 152 10.78 -10.87 -29.94
C SER A 152 10.86 -9.40 -29.56
N PHE A 153 11.72 -9.03 -28.61
CA PHE A 153 11.91 -7.63 -28.23
C PHE A 153 12.69 -6.84 -29.29
N ASP A 154 13.28 -7.53 -30.28
CA ASP A 154 13.82 -6.91 -31.49
C ASP A 154 12.73 -6.37 -32.42
N SER A 155 11.45 -6.78 -32.24
CA SER A 155 10.29 -6.27 -33.00
C SER A 155 9.65 -5.02 -32.40
N LEU A 156 10.13 -4.54 -31.27
CA LEU A 156 9.71 -3.26 -30.68
C LEU A 156 10.19 -2.09 -31.55
N PRO A 157 9.55 -0.91 -31.49
CA PRO A 157 10.01 0.31 -32.18
C PRO A 157 11.50 0.60 -32.01
N ILE A 158 12.05 0.31 -30.84
CA ILE A 158 13.49 0.29 -30.53
C ILE A 158 13.77 -1.08 -29.92
N ARG A 159 14.84 -1.74 -30.39
CA ARG A 159 15.23 -3.07 -29.88
C ARG A 159 15.53 -3.01 -28.39
N PHE A 160 15.02 -3.97 -27.66
CA PHE A 160 15.12 -3.98 -26.19
C PHE A 160 15.69 -5.29 -25.66
N ALA A 161 16.46 -5.18 -24.58
CA ALA A 161 16.83 -6.33 -23.76
C ALA A 161 16.89 -5.95 -22.28
N CYS A 162 16.61 -6.91 -21.40
CA CYS A 162 16.80 -6.71 -19.97
C CYS A 162 17.33 -7.96 -19.28
N VAL A 163 17.93 -7.75 -18.11
CA VAL A 163 18.62 -8.81 -17.38
C VAL A 163 17.83 -9.19 -16.13
N ALA A 164 17.75 -10.49 -15.84
CA ALA A 164 17.38 -11.03 -14.54
C ALA A 164 18.45 -11.99 -14.04
N THR A 165 18.34 -12.42 -12.77
CA THR A 165 19.23 -13.42 -12.18
C THR A 165 18.41 -14.66 -11.83
N ASP A 166 18.81 -15.83 -12.31
CA ASP A 166 18.27 -17.10 -11.83
C ASP A 166 19.02 -17.53 -10.56
N ILE A 167 18.31 -17.59 -9.43
CA ILE A 167 18.92 -17.98 -8.15
C ILE A 167 19.12 -19.49 -7.99
N VAL A 168 18.54 -20.31 -8.86
CA VAL A 168 18.72 -21.78 -8.84
C VAL A 168 20.10 -22.12 -9.38
N THR A 169 20.45 -21.56 -10.54
CA THR A 169 21.71 -21.77 -11.23
C THR A 169 22.76 -20.71 -10.91
N ASN A 170 22.34 -19.61 -10.27
CA ASN A 170 23.18 -18.46 -9.98
C ASN A 170 23.77 -17.80 -11.26
N THR A 171 22.97 -17.80 -12.34
CA THR A 171 23.37 -17.28 -13.65
C THR A 171 22.56 -16.04 -14.04
N GLU A 172 23.14 -15.25 -14.94
CA GLU A 172 22.48 -14.18 -15.64
C GLU A 172 21.49 -14.72 -16.67
N VAL A 173 20.34 -14.10 -16.80
CA VAL A 173 19.30 -14.43 -17.79
C VAL A 173 19.00 -13.18 -18.60
N ASP A 174 19.41 -13.22 -19.88
CA ASP A 174 19.20 -12.14 -20.85
C ASP A 174 17.84 -12.30 -21.54
N PHE A 175 16.92 -11.39 -21.28
CA PHE A 175 15.61 -11.37 -21.95
C PHE A 175 15.68 -10.54 -23.23
N ARG A 176 15.50 -11.21 -24.38
CA ARG A 176 15.35 -10.62 -25.71
C ARG A 176 14.04 -11.02 -26.38
N SER A 177 13.27 -11.84 -25.72
CA SER A 177 11.95 -12.33 -26.21
C SER A 177 11.09 -12.83 -25.05
N GLY A 178 9.82 -13.10 -25.35
CA GLY A 178 8.83 -13.60 -24.40
C GLY A 178 7.81 -12.55 -23.99
N TYR A 179 7.20 -12.70 -22.83
CA TYR A 179 6.24 -11.75 -22.29
C TYR A 179 6.96 -10.55 -21.70
N LEU A 180 6.90 -9.39 -22.38
CA LEU A 180 7.63 -8.17 -21.97
C LEU A 180 7.37 -7.78 -20.51
N VAL A 181 6.10 -7.71 -20.09
CA VAL A 181 5.74 -7.37 -18.70
C VAL A 181 6.33 -8.36 -17.69
N ARG A 182 6.47 -9.63 -18.08
CA ARG A 182 7.03 -10.67 -17.20
C ARG A 182 8.55 -10.54 -17.09
N ALA A 183 9.22 -10.19 -18.19
CA ALA A 183 10.65 -9.89 -18.19
C ALA A 183 10.97 -8.65 -17.34
N MET A 184 10.21 -7.55 -17.53
CA MET A 184 10.31 -6.36 -16.69
C MET A 184 10.15 -6.70 -15.20
N ARG A 185 9.13 -7.53 -14.88
CA ARG A 185 8.85 -7.93 -13.48
C ARG A 185 9.95 -8.82 -12.90
N ALA A 186 10.56 -9.69 -13.69
CA ALA A 186 11.69 -10.51 -13.27
C ALA A 186 12.93 -9.64 -12.98
N SER A 187 13.24 -8.72 -13.91
CA SER A 187 14.39 -7.83 -13.79
C SER A 187 14.37 -6.94 -12.55
N MET A 188 13.17 -6.60 -12.02
CA MET A 188 13.00 -5.76 -10.83
C MET A 188 12.67 -6.52 -9.53
N ALA A 189 12.78 -7.83 -9.51
CA ALA A 189 12.39 -8.67 -8.37
C ALA A 189 13.43 -8.63 -7.25
N ILE A 190 13.59 -7.50 -6.55
CA ILE A 190 14.55 -7.32 -5.45
C ILE A 190 14.32 -8.37 -4.37
N PRO A 191 15.33 -9.19 -4.00
CA PRO A 191 15.23 -10.22 -2.97
C PRO A 191 14.75 -9.64 -1.63
N GLY A 192 13.87 -10.39 -0.95
CA GLY A 192 13.29 -9.95 0.33
C GLY A 192 12.16 -8.92 0.19
N VAL A 193 12.16 -8.08 -0.84
CA VAL A 193 11.10 -7.10 -1.12
C VAL A 193 10.03 -7.69 -2.01
N PHE A 194 10.39 -8.05 -3.24
CA PHE A 194 9.45 -8.61 -4.20
C PHE A 194 9.52 -10.13 -4.28
N THR A 195 8.36 -10.74 -4.52
CA THR A 195 8.28 -12.18 -4.81
C THR A 195 9.04 -12.49 -6.11
N PRO A 196 9.94 -13.49 -6.12
CA PRO A 196 10.62 -13.96 -7.32
C PRO A 196 9.64 -14.36 -8.43
N VAL A 197 10.05 -14.21 -9.68
CA VAL A 197 9.28 -14.64 -10.85
C VAL A 197 9.72 -16.04 -11.26
N ARG A 198 8.80 -17.00 -11.26
CA ARG A 198 9.07 -18.38 -11.67
C ARG A 198 8.74 -18.56 -13.15
N MET A 199 9.72 -19.11 -13.93
CA MET A 199 9.56 -19.39 -15.36
C MET A 199 10.20 -20.77 -15.66
N GLY A 200 9.34 -21.80 -15.85
CA GLY A 200 9.81 -23.18 -15.90
C GLY A 200 10.52 -23.53 -14.59
N ASP A 201 11.73 -24.04 -14.67
CA ASP A 201 12.57 -24.42 -13.53
C ASP A 201 13.36 -23.25 -12.93
N MET A 202 13.35 -22.08 -13.59
CA MET A 202 14.05 -20.88 -13.13
C MET A 202 13.26 -20.15 -12.03
N VAL A 203 13.99 -19.60 -11.07
CA VAL A 203 13.49 -18.72 -10.02
C VAL A 203 14.22 -17.37 -10.16
N LEU A 204 13.56 -16.42 -10.82
CA LEU A 204 14.16 -15.18 -11.27
C LEU A 204 13.98 -14.06 -10.26
N ILE A 205 15.07 -13.38 -10.00
CA ILE A 205 15.17 -12.19 -9.14
C ILE A 205 15.83 -11.04 -9.91
N ASP A 206 16.00 -9.89 -9.26
CA ASP A 206 16.58 -8.68 -9.83
C ASP A 206 17.92 -8.99 -10.53
N GLY A 207 18.05 -8.51 -11.76
CA GLY A 207 19.22 -8.73 -12.59
C GLY A 207 20.50 -8.08 -12.05
N GLY A 208 20.35 -7.05 -11.22
CA GLY A 208 21.46 -6.32 -10.64
C GLY A 208 22.44 -7.19 -9.86
N LEU A 209 22.02 -8.32 -9.32
CA LEU A 209 22.90 -9.24 -8.59
C LEU A 209 23.96 -9.91 -9.51
N ARG A 210 23.74 -9.94 -10.82
CA ARG A 210 24.68 -10.54 -11.77
C ARG A 210 25.21 -9.53 -12.78
N ASN A 211 24.36 -8.65 -13.28
CA ASN A 211 24.73 -7.66 -14.28
C ASN A 211 23.87 -6.39 -14.09
N ASN A 212 24.34 -5.47 -13.27
CA ASN A 212 23.57 -4.25 -12.96
C ASN A 212 23.70 -3.17 -14.04
N TYR A 213 24.67 -3.30 -14.96
CA TYR A 213 24.92 -2.38 -16.04
C TYR A 213 25.27 -3.19 -17.32
N PRO A 214 24.25 -3.60 -18.13
CA PRO A 214 24.41 -4.64 -19.14
C PRO A 214 24.97 -4.11 -20.49
N ALA A 215 26.18 -3.53 -20.49
CA ALA A 215 26.85 -3.07 -21.69
C ALA A 215 27.35 -4.23 -22.56
N ASP A 216 27.77 -5.34 -21.94
CA ASP A 216 28.14 -6.57 -22.63
C ASP A 216 26.96 -7.13 -23.43
N LEU A 217 25.73 -7.05 -22.89
CA LEU A 217 24.52 -7.43 -23.63
C LEU A 217 24.25 -6.52 -24.83
N ALA A 218 24.47 -5.21 -24.69
CA ALA A 218 24.33 -4.27 -25.79
C ALA A 218 25.34 -4.59 -26.90
N ARG A 219 26.62 -4.91 -26.58
CA ARG A 219 27.61 -5.37 -27.55
C ARG A 219 27.19 -6.68 -28.23
N LYS A 220 26.67 -7.66 -27.46
CA LYS A 220 26.14 -8.93 -28.02
C LYS A 220 24.95 -8.69 -28.99
N MET A 221 24.19 -7.60 -28.82
CA MET A 221 23.12 -7.20 -29.72
C MET A 221 23.62 -6.43 -30.96
N GLY A 222 24.90 -6.19 -31.06
CA GLY A 222 25.55 -5.55 -32.21
C GLY A 222 25.64 -4.02 -32.11
N ALA A 223 25.73 -3.47 -30.92
CA ALA A 223 25.97 -2.05 -30.70
C ALA A 223 27.40 -1.69 -31.07
N ASP A 224 27.59 -0.68 -31.96
CA ASP A 224 28.89 -0.10 -32.29
C ASP A 224 29.26 1.02 -31.33
N ILE A 225 28.24 1.75 -30.83
CA ILE A 225 28.37 2.86 -29.89
C ILE A 225 27.50 2.57 -28.68
N ILE A 226 28.05 2.73 -27.49
CA ILE A 226 27.30 2.58 -26.22
C ILE A 226 27.31 3.89 -25.45
N ILE A 227 26.13 4.43 -25.18
CA ILE A 227 25.91 5.55 -24.27
C ILE A 227 25.30 4.98 -23.00
N GLY A 228 26.03 5.07 -21.90
CA GLY A 228 25.63 4.48 -20.64
C GLY A 228 25.18 5.50 -19.61
N VAL A 229 24.13 5.12 -18.83
CA VAL A 229 23.68 5.92 -17.69
C VAL A 229 23.65 5.03 -16.45
N THR A 230 24.44 5.40 -15.45
CA THR A 230 24.51 4.64 -14.21
C THR A 230 24.11 5.48 -12.99
N VAL A 231 23.31 4.86 -12.13
CA VAL A 231 22.85 5.42 -10.84
C VAL A 231 23.33 4.57 -9.67
N GLN A 232 24.42 3.84 -9.87
CA GLN A 232 24.99 3.00 -8.82
C GLN A 232 25.69 3.86 -7.77
N SER A 233 25.39 3.60 -6.49
CA SER A 233 25.99 4.32 -5.36
C SER A 233 27.43 3.89 -5.11
N THR A 234 28.20 4.75 -4.47
CA THR A 234 29.42 4.35 -3.76
C THR A 234 29.05 3.40 -2.61
N PRO A 235 29.93 2.43 -2.24
CA PRO A 235 29.66 1.55 -1.11
C PRO A 235 29.43 2.34 0.17
N LEU A 236 28.56 1.81 1.05
CA LEU A 236 28.39 2.32 2.39
C LEU A 236 29.72 2.19 3.16
N ARG A 237 30.01 3.15 4.04
CA ARG A 237 31.11 3.05 4.99
C ARG A 237 30.73 2.08 6.11
N ALA A 238 31.73 1.52 6.80
CA ALA A 238 31.49 0.59 7.89
C ALA A 238 30.59 1.18 9.00
N GLU A 239 30.69 2.48 9.25
CA GLU A 239 29.90 3.24 10.21
C GLU A 239 28.41 3.37 9.85
N ASP A 240 28.08 3.29 8.56
CA ASP A 240 26.70 3.39 8.04
C ASP A 240 25.94 2.04 8.06
N ILE A 241 26.66 0.94 8.34
CA ILE A 241 26.11 -0.41 8.40
C ILE A 241 25.77 -0.74 9.84
N SER A 242 24.59 -0.32 10.30
CA SER A 242 24.19 -0.37 11.72
C SER A 242 23.04 -1.35 12.03
N ASP A 243 22.29 -1.81 11.03
CA ASP A 243 21.14 -2.69 11.22
C ASP A 243 21.01 -3.77 10.13
N ALA A 244 20.09 -4.72 10.30
CA ALA A 244 19.90 -5.82 9.37
C ALA A 244 19.48 -5.36 7.97
N MET A 245 18.81 -4.21 7.83
CA MET A 245 18.38 -3.68 6.54
C MET A 245 19.55 -3.04 5.79
N SER A 246 20.42 -2.29 6.48
CA SER A 246 21.64 -1.73 5.91
C SER A 246 22.62 -2.84 5.50
N VAL A 247 22.73 -3.93 6.29
CA VAL A 247 23.50 -5.12 5.89
C VAL A 247 22.93 -5.77 4.63
N LEU A 248 21.60 -5.96 4.55
CA LEU A 248 20.95 -6.53 3.36
C LEU A 248 21.16 -5.66 2.11
N ASN A 249 20.97 -4.35 2.25
CA ASN A 249 21.21 -3.40 1.16
C ASN A 249 22.66 -3.43 0.72
N GLN A 250 23.62 -3.49 1.65
CA GLN A 250 25.04 -3.57 1.33
C GLN A 250 25.40 -4.88 0.60
N ILE A 251 24.82 -6.02 1.02
CA ILE A 251 24.99 -7.31 0.32
C ILE A 251 24.49 -7.19 -1.14
N ILE A 252 23.34 -6.56 -1.36
CA ILE A 252 22.80 -6.32 -2.70
C ILE A 252 23.76 -5.40 -3.49
N ASP A 253 24.15 -4.25 -2.93
CA ASP A 253 25.01 -3.27 -3.58
C ASP A 253 26.39 -3.84 -3.95
N VAL A 254 26.99 -4.67 -3.10
CA VAL A 254 28.27 -5.36 -3.38
C VAL A 254 28.11 -6.32 -4.53
N ASN A 255 27.03 -7.12 -4.55
CA ASN A 255 26.77 -8.06 -5.64
C ASN A 255 26.41 -7.37 -6.96
N CYS A 256 25.79 -6.17 -6.92
CA CYS A 256 25.50 -5.36 -8.10
C CYS A 256 26.75 -4.84 -8.82
N LYS A 257 27.95 -5.06 -8.28
CA LYS A 257 29.23 -4.69 -8.90
C LYS A 257 29.86 -5.80 -9.77
N ASN A 258 29.24 -6.96 -9.83
CA ASN A 258 29.66 -8.00 -10.77
C ASN A 258 29.65 -7.44 -12.19
N LYS A 259 30.71 -7.66 -12.95
CA LYS A 259 30.92 -7.14 -14.31
C LYS A 259 30.86 -5.61 -14.44
N TYR A 260 30.64 -4.86 -13.35
CA TYR A 260 30.37 -3.41 -13.46
C TYR A 260 31.56 -2.64 -14.02
N ALA A 261 32.78 -2.91 -13.56
CA ALA A 261 33.99 -2.27 -14.04
C ALA A 261 34.20 -2.56 -15.53
N GLU A 262 34.18 -3.85 -15.90
CA GLU A 262 34.36 -4.29 -17.29
C GLU A 262 33.29 -3.70 -18.22
N ASN A 263 32.04 -3.68 -17.79
CA ASN A 263 30.93 -3.18 -18.60
C ASN A 263 30.95 -1.65 -18.74
N THR A 264 31.43 -0.90 -17.73
CA THR A 264 31.53 0.56 -17.84
C THR A 264 32.62 0.97 -18.78
N GLU A 265 33.73 0.21 -18.91
CA GLU A 265 34.81 0.43 -19.90
C GLU A 265 34.36 0.23 -21.35
N MET A 266 33.27 -0.53 -21.58
CA MET A 266 32.69 -0.72 -22.91
C MET A 266 31.92 0.49 -23.43
N SER A 267 31.68 1.50 -22.60
CA SER A 267 30.87 2.67 -22.96
C SER A 267 31.70 3.75 -23.63
N ASP A 268 31.21 4.23 -24.76
CA ASP A 268 31.84 5.38 -25.47
C ASP A 268 31.56 6.69 -24.70
N VAL A 269 30.37 6.81 -24.07
CA VAL A 269 30.00 7.88 -23.12
C VAL A 269 29.39 7.26 -21.91
N LEU A 270 29.82 7.61 -20.70
CA LEU A 270 29.32 7.10 -19.45
C LEU A 270 28.90 8.22 -18.50
N MET A 271 27.61 8.42 -18.36
CA MET A 271 26.98 9.36 -17.41
C MET A 271 26.84 8.71 -16.02
N ARG A 272 27.59 9.20 -15.03
CA ARG A 272 27.55 8.73 -13.65
C ARG A 272 26.77 9.73 -12.79
N VAL A 273 25.46 9.52 -12.66
CA VAL A 273 24.62 10.47 -11.91
C VAL A 273 24.94 10.41 -10.43
N ASP A 274 25.12 11.57 -9.80
CA ASP A 274 25.24 11.68 -8.35
C ASP A 274 23.90 11.35 -7.68
N VAL A 275 23.86 10.23 -6.98
CA VAL A 275 22.68 9.73 -6.25
C VAL A 275 22.88 9.77 -4.73
N SER A 276 23.90 10.50 -4.25
CA SER A 276 24.19 10.65 -2.82
C SER A 276 22.97 11.18 -2.05
N GLY A 277 22.71 10.62 -0.88
CA GLY A 277 21.56 10.95 -0.04
C GLY A 277 20.26 10.25 -0.41
N TYR A 278 20.25 9.39 -1.46
CA TYR A 278 19.05 8.65 -1.89
C TYR A 278 19.29 7.14 -1.93
N SER A 279 18.27 6.39 -1.55
CA SER A 279 18.27 4.93 -1.60
C SER A 279 17.35 4.42 -2.74
N ALA A 280 17.39 3.11 -3.00
CA ALA A 280 16.48 2.45 -3.93
C ALA A 280 14.98 2.61 -3.57
N ALA A 281 14.66 2.97 -2.31
CA ALA A 281 13.30 3.19 -1.81
C ALA A 281 12.87 4.67 -1.77
N SER A 282 13.66 5.61 -2.26
CA SER A 282 13.41 7.06 -2.18
C SER A 282 12.41 7.55 -3.23
N PHE A 283 11.16 7.10 -3.14
CA PHE A 283 10.05 7.44 -4.04
C PHE A 283 9.22 8.65 -3.59
N SER A 284 9.74 9.54 -2.77
CA SER A 284 9.04 10.80 -2.46
C SER A 284 9.05 11.74 -3.68
N ALA A 285 8.06 12.64 -3.76
CA ALA A 285 7.99 13.60 -4.89
C ALA A 285 9.25 14.44 -4.98
N THR A 286 9.78 14.93 -3.84
CA THR A 286 11.01 15.72 -3.78
C THR A 286 12.25 14.91 -4.19
N ALA A 287 12.31 13.62 -3.85
CA ALA A 287 13.40 12.75 -4.27
C ALA A 287 13.38 12.51 -5.78
N ILE A 288 12.18 12.22 -6.34
CA ILE A 288 11.99 12.05 -7.79
C ILE A 288 12.41 13.32 -8.54
N ASP A 289 11.94 14.50 -8.09
CA ASP A 289 12.30 15.78 -8.69
C ASP A 289 13.82 16.02 -8.68
N THR A 290 14.47 15.75 -7.55
CA THR A 290 15.91 15.92 -7.41
C THR A 290 16.69 14.96 -8.28
N LEU A 291 16.28 13.68 -8.34
CA LEU A 291 16.98 12.66 -9.14
C LEU A 291 16.86 12.94 -10.64
N ILE A 292 15.68 13.36 -11.12
CA ILE A 292 15.50 13.77 -12.52
C ILE A 292 16.36 14.99 -12.83
N ARG A 293 16.41 15.99 -11.95
CA ARG A 293 17.27 17.17 -12.12
C ARG A 293 18.75 16.80 -12.17
N ARG A 294 19.24 15.94 -11.24
CA ARG A 294 20.63 15.47 -11.23
C ARG A 294 21.00 14.69 -12.49
N GLY A 295 20.05 13.91 -13.03
CA GLY A 295 20.23 13.25 -14.32
C GLY A 295 20.40 14.24 -15.47
N ALA A 296 19.65 15.36 -15.48
CA ALA A 296 19.81 16.42 -16.46
C ALA A 296 21.13 17.16 -16.30
N GLU A 297 21.57 17.45 -15.07
CA GLU A 297 22.83 18.09 -14.75
C GLU A 297 24.01 17.23 -15.22
N GLU A 298 23.94 15.92 -15.00
CA GLU A 298 24.99 15.00 -15.47
C GLU A 298 25.03 14.91 -16.99
N ALA A 299 23.88 14.82 -17.66
CA ALA A 299 23.80 14.81 -19.11
C ALA A 299 24.35 16.11 -19.73
N ALA A 300 24.12 17.26 -19.09
CA ALA A 300 24.65 18.55 -19.52
C ALA A 300 26.19 18.58 -19.44
N ARG A 301 26.81 17.89 -18.47
CA ARG A 301 28.30 17.78 -18.41
C ARG A 301 28.87 16.98 -19.57
N HIS A 302 28.09 16.06 -20.13
CA HIS A 302 28.49 15.23 -21.28
C HIS A 302 27.93 15.74 -22.60
N HIS A 303 27.47 17.01 -22.65
CA HIS A 303 26.91 17.58 -23.88
C HIS A 303 27.88 17.50 -25.06
N ASP A 304 29.15 17.89 -24.86
CA ASP A 304 30.18 17.90 -25.91
C ASP A 304 30.51 16.46 -26.37
N ASP A 305 30.53 15.49 -25.44
CA ASP A 305 30.72 14.08 -25.76
C ASP A 305 29.56 13.55 -26.62
N LEU A 306 28.31 13.90 -26.29
CA LEU A 306 27.14 13.54 -27.08
C LEU A 306 27.19 14.19 -28.48
N MET A 307 27.56 15.45 -28.58
CA MET A 307 27.72 16.13 -29.87
C MET A 307 28.86 15.53 -30.71
N ALA A 308 29.94 15.09 -30.09
CA ALA A 308 31.00 14.36 -30.78
C ALA A 308 30.53 13.00 -31.33
N ILE A 309 29.72 12.24 -30.54
CA ILE A 309 29.07 11.03 -31.03
C ILE A 309 28.15 11.34 -32.22
N LYS A 310 27.33 12.39 -32.12
CA LYS A 310 26.42 12.81 -33.20
C LYS A 310 27.20 13.13 -34.46
N ALA A 311 28.29 13.93 -34.38
CA ALA A 311 29.14 14.26 -35.51
C ALA A 311 29.79 13.02 -36.14
N ARG A 312 30.22 12.04 -35.34
CA ARG A 312 30.74 10.75 -35.81
C ARG A 312 29.70 9.96 -36.60
N ILE A 313 28.41 9.93 -36.13
CA ILE A 313 27.31 9.27 -36.80
C ILE A 313 27.01 9.97 -38.15
N ASP A 314 26.93 11.31 -38.15
CA ASP A 314 26.60 12.10 -39.34
C ASP A 314 27.74 12.06 -40.40
N GLY A 315 28.98 12.07 -39.97
CA GLY A 315 30.14 11.96 -40.85
C GLY A 315 30.23 10.62 -41.57
N MET A 316 29.72 9.56 -40.98
CA MET A 316 29.63 8.22 -41.59
C MET A 316 28.41 8.06 -42.50
N SER A 317 27.35 8.85 -42.28
CA SER A 317 26.13 8.85 -43.10
C SER A 317 26.21 9.70 -44.37
N SER A 318 27.19 10.57 -44.51
CA SER A 318 27.30 11.52 -45.65
C SER A 318 27.68 10.89 -46.98
N THR A 319 27.83 9.57 -47.06
CA THR A 319 28.08 8.80 -48.27
C THR A 319 26.82 8.17 -48.90
N SER A 320 25.64 8.35 -48.33
CA SER A 320 24.37 7.85 -48.87
C SER A 320 23.28 8.92 -48.86
N MET A 321 22.47 8.95 -49.96
CA MET A 321 21.35 9.89 -50.18
C MET A 321 20.39 9.95 -48.97
N PRO A 322 19.70 11.08 -48.70
CA PRO A 322 18.83 11.25 -47.56
C PRO A 322 17.58 10.36 -47.67
N GLY A 323 17.69 9.14 -47.18
CA GLY A 323 16.58 8.24 -46.95
C GLY A 323 15.91 8.56 -45.62
N SER A 324 14.65 8.85 -45.68
CA SER A 324 13.70 9.16 -44.62
C SER A 324 14.17 8.82 -43.20
N SER A 325 14.55 9.82 -42.42
CA SER A 325 14.58 9.72 -40.95
C SER A 325 13.17 9.32 -40.50
N GLY A 326 12.96 8.04 -40.22
CA GLY A 326 11.76 7.56 -39.56
C GLY A 326 11.66 8.22 -38.20
N ARG A 327 10.96 9.36 -38.13
CA ARG A 327 10.54 9.88 -36.84
C ARG A 327 9.67 8.79 -36.23
N HIS A 328 10.22 8.08 -35.25
CA HIS A 328 9.40 7.24 -34.40
C HIS A 328 8.25 8.11 -33.90
N ARG A 329 7.02 7.76 -34.26
CA ARG A 329 5.82 8.43 -33.71
C ARG A 329 5.75 8.04 -32.23
N LEU A 330 6.39 8.87 -31.41
CA LEU A 330 6.22 8.79 -29.98
C LEU A 330 4.75 9.12 -29.65
N PHE A 331 4.12 8.32 -28.85
CA PHE A 331 2.74 8.59 -28.39
C PHE A 331 2.77 9.85 -27.53
N THR A 332 2.24 10.96 -28.06
CA THR A 332 2.20 12.26 -27.38
C THR A 332 0.98 12.44 -26.49
N HIS A 333 0.20 11.38 -26.27
CA HIS A 333 -0.99 11.49 -25.40
C HIS A 333 -0.60 11.45 -23.93
N THR A 334 -0.84 12.57 -23.24
CA THR A 334 -0.86 12.63 -21.78
C THR A 334 -1.99 11.74 -21.27
N MET A 335 -1.68 10.53 -20.80
CA MET A 335 -2.66 9.74 -20.05
C MET A 335 -2.83 10.34 -18.65
N PRO A 336 -4.07 10.41 -18.15
CA PRO A 336 -4.28 10.79 -16.75
C PRO A 336 -3.56 9.79 -15.82
N PRO A 337 -3.22 10.21 -14.59
CA PRO A 337 -2.56 9.33 -13.62
C PRO A 337 -3.36 8.03 -13.47
N PHE A 338 -2.64 6.91 -13.37
CA PHE A 338 -3.27 5.61 -13.15
C PHE A 338 -4.11 5.66 -11.89
N ARG A 339 -5.44 5.57 -12.05
CA ARG A 339 -6.37 5.34 -10.98
C ARG A 339 -6.83 3.89 -11.04
N ALA A 340 -7.03 3.27 -9.89
CA ALA A 340 -7.49 1.88 -9.82
C ALA A 340 -8.85 1.68 -10.51
N ASP A 341 -9.64 2.76 -10.72
CA ASP A 341 -10.95 2.78 -11.35
C ASP A 341 -10.91 2.71 -12.88
N ASP A 342 -9.74 2.91 -13.52
CA ASP A 342 -9.61 2.92 -14.99
C ASP A 342 -9.68 1.52 -15.64
N ASP A 343 -10.06 0.48 -14.93
CA ASP A 343 -10.16 -0.90 -15.43
C ASP A 343 -11.39 -1.15 -16.35
N THR A 344 -12.10 -0.07 -16.77
CA THR A 344 -13.36 -0.19 -17.54
C THR A 344 -13.22 -0.15 -19.05
N SER A 345 -12.03 0.00 -19.63
CA SER A 345 -11.88 0.18 -21.07
C SER A 345 -10.76 -0.60 -21.73
N ALA A 346 -10.71 -1.92 -21.60
CA ALA A 346 -9.99 -2.72 -22.58
C ALA A 346 -10.58 -4.13 -22.66
N THR A 347 -11.22 -4.39 -23.80
CA THR A 347 -11.59 -5.67 -24.39
C THR A 347 -12.64 -6.50 -23.66
N ALA A 348 -13.69 -6.74 -24.41
CA ALA A 348 -14.80 -7.69 -24.31
C ALA A 348 -15.05 -8.31 -22.94
N PRO A 349 -16.27 -8.20 -22.46
CA PRO A 349 -16.60 -8.65 -21.12
C PRO A 349 -16.59 -10.17 -21.07
N ALA A 350 -15.51 -10.77 -20.66
CA ALA A 350 -15.71 -11.89 -19.78
C ALA A 350 -16.56 -11.27 -18.65
N LYS A 351 -17.86 -11.63 -18.58
CA LYS A 351 -18.75 -11.29 -17.46
C LYS A 351 -18.04 -11.71 -16.18
N ARG A 352 -17.16 -10.86 -15.69
CA ARG A 352 -16.60 -10.94 -14.36
C ARG A 352 -17.72 -10.43 -13.46
N THR A 353 -18.70 -11.31 -13.21
CA THR A 353 -19.50 -11.21 -12.00
C THR A 353 -18.49 -10.90 -10.91
N GLN A 354 -18.48 -9.66 -10.40
CA GLN A 354 -17.73 -9.28 -9.23
C GLN A 354 -18.06 -10.35 -8.19
N ARG A 355 -17.12 -11.23 -7.95
CA ARG A 355 -17.25 -12.23 -6.91
C ARG A 355 -17.23 -11.46 -5.60
N THR A 356 -18.39 -11.15 -5.08
CA THR A 356 -18.62 -10.75 -3.69
C THR A 356 -18.30 -11.90 -2.72
N ASP A 357 -17.57 -12.89 -3.19
CA ASP A 357 -17.17 -14.05 -2.42
C ASP A 357 -16.05 -13.65 -1.46
N THR A 358 -16.41 -13.35 -0.22
CA THR A 358 -15.49 -12.98 0.85
C THR A 358 -14.67 -14.17 1.38
N ARG A 359 -14.87 -15.37 0.80
CA ARG A 359 -14.20 -16.59 1.26
C ARG A 359 -12.74 -16.60 0.83
N PRO A 360 -11.80 -16.81 1.75
CA PRO A 360 -10.42 -17.08 1.37
C PRO A 360 -10.35 -18.43 0.64
N ALA A 361 -9.73 -18.47 -0.52
CA ALA A 361 -9.47 -19.73 -1.23
C ALA A 361 -8.44 -20.60 -0.47
N ASN A 362 -7.54 -19.97 0.27
CA ASN A 362 -6.45 -20.57 1.02
C ASN A 362 -6.42 -20.02 2.46
N PRO A 363 -5.79 -20.73 3.41
CA PRO A 363 -5.52 -20.18 4.73
C PRO A 363 -4.79 -18.84 4.64
N ILE A 364 -5.17 -17.90 5.51
CA ILE A 364 -4.58 -16.56 5.58
C ILE A 364 -4.05 -16.36 6.99
N VAL A 365 -2.84 -15.80 7.10
CA VAL A 365 -2.28 -15.29 8.35
C VAL A 365 -2.09 -13.78 8.21
N SER A 366 -2.45 -13.05 9.25
CA SER A 366 -2.36 -11.60 9.30
C SER A 366 -1.69 -11.14 10.57
N ALA A 367 -0.87 -10.09 10.48
CA ALA A 367 -0.20 -9.48 11.61
C ALA A 367 -0.30 -7.95 11.55
N GLY A 368 -0.67 -7.34 12.65
CA GLY A 368 -0.69 -5.89 12.85
C GLY A 368 0.10 -5.51 14.09
N PHE A 369 0.68 -4.33 14.09
CA PHE A 369 1.36 -3.76 15.24
C PHE A 369 0.97 -2.29 15.40
N ARG A 370 1.01 -1.82 16.62
CA ARG A 370 0.75 -0.44 17.00
C ARG A 370 1.61 -0.06 18.20
N PHE A 371 2.07 1.18 18.18
CA PHE A 371 2.65 1.86 19.32
C PHE A 371 1.89 3.15 19.55
N ASP A 372 1.41 3.40 20.75
CA ASP A 372 0.77 4.66 21.12
C ASP A 372 1.10 5.08 22.57
N SER A 373 0.90 6.37 22.86
CA SER A 373 1.23 6.94 24.18
C SER A 373 0.32 6.47 25.32
N GLU A 374 -0.80 5.77 25.04
CA GLU A 374 -1.73 5.28 26.05
C GLU A 374 -1.48 3.81 26.43
N GLU A 375 -1.10 2.98 25.46
CA GLU A 375 -0.92 1.53 25.66
C GLU A 375 0.53 1.09 25.54
N MET A 376 1.42 1.94 25.03
CA MET A 376 2.82 1.68 24.68
C MET A 376 2.97 0.80 23.46
N GLY A 377 2.60 -0.46 23.50
CA GLY A 377 2.69 -1.36 22.36
C GLY A 377 1.58 -2.39 22.32
N ALA A 378 1.11 -2.69 21.11
CA ALA A 378 0.16 -3.77 20.88
C ALA A 378 0.45 -4.50 19.56
N ILE A 379 0.25 -5.83 19.58
CA ILE A 379 0.36 -6.71 18.42
C ILE A 379 -0.96 -7.43 18.24
N LYS A 380 -1.45 -7.51 17.01
CA LYS A 380 -2.64 -8.28 16.67
C LYS A 380 -2.29 -9.31 15.60
N LEU A 381 -2.50 -10.57 15.92
CA LEU A 381 -2.32 -11.70 15.03
C LEU A 381 -3.69 -12.28 14.66
N ALA A 382 -3.84 -12.74 13.43
CA ALA A 382 -5.05 -13.46 13.03
C ALA A 382 -4.74 -14.57 12.02
N GLY A 383 -5.59 -15.61 12.07
CA GLY A 383 -5.57 -16.70 11.10
C GLY A 383 -6.98 -16.96 10.60
N LYS A 384 -7.14 -17.18 9.28
CA LYS A 384 -8.39 -17.60 8.65
C LYS A 384 -8.17 -18.92 7.94
N LEU A 385 -8.98 -19.92 8.27
CA LEU A 385 -8.94 -21.26 7.68
C LEU A 385 -10.26 -21.51 6.94
N PRO A 386 -10.25 -21.68 5.61
CA PRO A 386 -11.42 -22.16 4.87
C PRO A 386 -11.63 -23.64 5.17
N VAL A 387 -12.83 -24.00 5.63
CA VAL A 387 -13.22 -25.38 5.89
C VAL A 387 -14.08 -25.85 4.71
N LYS A 388 -13.61 -26.86 4.00
CA LYS A 388 -14.29 -27.45 2.84
C LYS A 388 -15.32 -28.45 3.30
N THR A 389 -16.56 -27.99 3.45
CA THR A 389 -17.73 -28.82 3.79
C THR A 389 -18.83 -28.60 2.74
N ARG A 390 -19.93 -29.35 2.83
CA ARG A 390 -21.12 -29.17 1.96
C ARG A 390 -21.62 -27.72 1.97
N ILE A 391 -21.61 -27.07 3.13
CA ILE A 391 -21.81 -25.63 3.29
C ILE A 391 -20.41 -25.02 3.55
N PRO A 392 -19.86 -24.22 2.65
CA PRO A 392 -18.53 -23.62 2.86
C PRO A 392 -18.49 -22.81 4.15
N MET A 393 -17.49 -23.04 4.98
CA MET A 393 -17.32 -22.40 6.27
C MET A 393 -15.93 -21.78 6.40
N THR A 394 -15.78 -20.83 7.31
CA THR A 394 -14.49 -20.23 7.66
C THR A 394 -14.34 -20.25 9.18
N LEU A 395 -13.22 -20.77 9.65
CA LEU A 395 -12.76 -20.63 11.02
C LEU A 395 -11.74 -19.51 11.07
N GLN A 396 -11.96 -18.52 11.92
CA GLN A 396 -11.04 -17.42 12.14
C GLN A 396 -10.64 -17.37 13.61
N GLY A 397 -9.33 -17.28 13.87
CA GLY A 397 -8.78 -16.98 15.18
C GLY A 397 -8.06 -15.64 15.16
N SER A 398 -8.15 -14.86 16.24
CA SER A 398 -7.31 -13.67 16.42
C SER A 398 -6.87 -13.52 17.86
N LEU A 399 -5.64 -13.00 18.04
CA LEU A 399 -5.02 -12.74 19.33
C LEU A 399 -4.45 -11.32 19.33
N ARG A 400 -4.85 -10.52 20.31
CA ARG A 400 -4.30 -9.21 20.58
C ARG A 400 -3.46 -9.28 21.86
N LEU A 401 -2.24 -8.85 21.78
CA LEU A 401 -1.28 -8.76 22.87
C LEU A 401 -0.91 -7.30 23.10
N GLY A 402 -0.82 -6.89 24.36
CA GLY A 402 -0.52 -5.54 24.81
C GLY A 402 -0.96 -5.37 26.27
N ARG A 403 -1.15 -4.16 26.73
CA ARG A 403 -1.73 -3.88 28.07
C ARG A 403 -3.11 -4.54 28.23
N ARG A 404 -3.87 -4.64 27.12
CA ARG A 404 -5.17 -5.33 27.06
C ARG A 404 -5.02 -6.54 26.15
N ILE A 405 -5.29 -7.73 26.69
CA ILE A 405 -5.16 -8.99 25.96
C ILE A 405 -6.56 -9.43 25.50
N ALA A 406 -6.70 -9.82 24.25
CA ALA A 406 -7.95 -10.37 23.73
C ALA A 406 -7.68 -11.54 22.77
N GLY A 407 -8.41 -12.63 22.99
CA GLY A 407 -8.47 -13.77 22.07
C GLY A 407 -9.88 -13.92 21.53
N ARG A 408 -10.05 -14.10 20.21
CA ARG A 408 -11.34 -14.33 19.56
C ARG A 408 -11.25 -15.53 18.62
N ILE A 409 -12.21 -16.40 18.70
CA ILE A 409 -12.44 -17.48 17.73
C ILE A 409 -13.81 -17.24 17.13
N GLU A 410 -13.89 -17.28 15.80
CA GLU A 410 -15.11 -17.04 15.04
C GLU A 410 -15.31 -18.14 14.01
N PHE A 411 -16.52 -18.64 13.93
CA PHE A 411 -16.97 -19.61 12.96
C PHE A 411 -18.09 -19.01 12.11
N SER A 412 -17.88 -18.93 10.80
CA SER A 412 -18.83 -18.31 9.87
C SER A 412 -19.27 -19.33 8.82
N ALA A 413 -20.58 -19.45 8.59
CA ALA A 413 -21.15 -20.30 7.56
C ALA A 413 -21.68 -19.45 6.40
N PHE A 414 -21.30 -19.80 5.18
CA PHE A 414 -21.75 -19.11 3.97
C PHE A 414 -22.89 -19.85 3.32
N THR A 415 -24.11 -19.48 3.65
CA THR A 415 -25.32 -20.08 3.06
C THR A 415 -25.69 -19.48 1.72
N ARG A 416 -25.39 -18.18 1.51
CA ARG A 416 -25.57 -17.41 0.27
C ARG A 416 -24.43 -16.43 0.10
N ARG A 417 -24.28 -15.84 -1.10
CA ARG A 417 -23.17 -14.93 -1.43
C ARG A 417 -23.04 -13.71 -0.51
N VAL A 418 -24.14 -13.26 0.09
CA VAL A 418 -24.22 -12.04 0.91
C VAL A 418 -24.67 -12.30 2.34
N PHE A 419 -24.90 -13.56 2.72
CA PHE A 419 -25.40 -13.95 4.02
C PHE A 419 -24.45 -14.95 4.70
N SER A 420 -23.95 -14.62 5.87
CA SER A 420 -22.94 -15.38 6.61
C SER A 420 -23.23 -15.43 8.10
N PRO A 421 -24.14 -16.31 8.56
CA PRO A 421 -24.36 -16.47 10.00
C PRO A 421 -23.05 -16.82 10.71
N THR A 422 -22.83 -16.21 11.87
CA THR A 422 -21.60 -16.36 12.64
C THR A 422 -21.85 -16.76 14.08
N LEU A 423 -20.93 -17.58 14.60
CA LEU A 423 -20.80 -17.90 16.01
C LEU A 423 -19.39 -17.53 16.45
N ALA A 424 -19.26 -16.73 17.50
CA ALA A 424 -17.95 -16.31 17.97
C ALA A 424 -17.86 -16.35 19.50
N TYR A 425 -16.64 -16.59 19.97
CA TYR A 425 -16.30 -16.47 21.38
C TYR A 425 -15.07 -15.56 21.51
N THR A 426 -15.15 -14.62 22.47
CA THR A 426 -14.07 -13.68 22.76
C THR A 426 -13.77 -13.69 24.25
N LEU A 427 -12.50 -13.83 24.59
CA LEU A 427 -11.99 -13.64 25.93
C LEU A 427 -11.16 -12.35 25.94
N ARG A 428 -11.48 -11.42 26.86
CA ARG A 428 -10.72 -10.18 27.07
C ARG A 428 -10.21 -10.10 28.51
N HIS A 429 -8.98 -9.65 28.63
CA HIS A 429 -8.42 -9.21 29.91
C HIS A 429 -8.17 -7.71 29.79
N ASN A 430 -8.87 -6.95 30.62
CA ASN A 430 -8.82 -5.49 30.62
C ASN A 430 -8.28 -4.97 31.94
N ASP A 431 -7.32 -4.04 31.85
CA ASP A 431 -6.79 -3.23 32.94
C ASP A 431 -7.10 -1.77 32.61
N ILE A 432 -8.05 -1.16 33.33
CA ILE A 432 -8.64 0.13 32.97
C ILE A 432 -8.53 1.11 34.14
N ASP A 433 -8.02 2.30 33.83
CA ASP A 433 -8.02 3.45 34.70
C ASP A 433 -9.15 4.40 34.30
N ILE A 434 -10.02 4.76 35.27
CA ILE A 434 -11.10 5.70 35.09
C ILE A 434 -10.73 7.03 35.74
N TYR A 435 -11.00 8.07 34.99
CA TYR A 435 -10.75 9.44 35.39
C TYR A 435 -12.07 10.21 35.53
N SER A 436 -12.06 11.21 36.38
CA SER A 436 -13.11 12.23 36.50
C SER A 436 -12.46 13.59 36.55
N LEU A 437 -12.88 14.49 35.68
CA LEU A 437 -12.33 15.86 35.57
C LEU A 437 -10.79 15.85 35.45
N GLY A 438 -10.25 14.88 34.68
CA GLY A 438 -8.82 14.73 34.44
C GLY A 438 -8.00 14.19 35.62
N THR A 439 -8.65 13.71 36.69
CA THR A 439 -8.01 13.08 37.85
C THR A 439 -8.41 11.61 37.90
N ARG A 440 -7.42 10.72 38.11
CA ARG A 440 -7.68 9.29 38.26
C ARG A 440 -8.51 9.04 39.50
N THR A 441 -9.67 8.43 39.35
CA THR A 441 -10.60 8.15 40.44
C THR A 441 -10.52 6.71 40.90
N TYR A 442 -10.50 5.76 39.99
CA TYR A 442 -10.35 4.35 40.33
C TYR A 442 -9.77 3.55 39.14
N SER A 443 -9.26 2.37 39.47
CA SER A 443 -8.79 1.36 38.51
C SER A 443 -9.43 0.04 38.82
N PHE A 444 -9.72 -0.70 37.78
CA PHE A 444 -10.21 -2.06 37.94
C PHE A 444 -9.71 -2.99 36.85
N ARG A 445 -9.57 -4.25 37.19
CA ARG A 445 -9.22 -5.33 36.28
C ARG A 445 -10.37 -6.30 36.18
N TYR A 446 -10.67 -6.70 34.95
CA TYR A 446 -11.71 -7.71 34.74
C TYR A 446 -11.37 -8.61 33.55
N ARG A 447 -11.90 -9.85 33.62
CA ARG A 447 -12.00 -10.74 32.49
C ARG A 447 -13.41 -10.69 31.97
N GLN A 448 -13.55 -10.53 30.64
CA GLN A 448 -14.84 -10.58 29.97
C GLN A 448 -14.85 -11.80 29.06
N HIS A 449 -15.81 -12.70 29.29
CA HIS A 449 -16.15 -13.78 28.42
C HIS A 449 -17.36 -13.33 27.59
N GLN A 450 -17.26 -13.43 26.29
CA GLN A 450 -18.30 -12.95 25.36
C GLN A 450 -18.58 -14.02 24.34
N GLY A 451 -19.85 -14.45 24.25
CA GLY A 451 -20.36 -15.34 23.21
C GLY A 451 -21.28 -14.56 22.28
N ASP A 452 -21.01 -14.54 21.00
CA ASP A 452 -21.84 -13.90 19.98
C ASP A 452 -22.46 -14.96 19.07
N PHE A 453 -23.79 -14.92 18.92
CA PHE A 453 -24.51 -15.66 17.88
C PHE A 453 -25.24 -14.66 17.00
N THR A 454 -24.81 -14.55 15.74
CA THR A 454 -25.34 -13.60 14.75
C THR A 454 -25.93 -14.38 13.58
N PRO A 455 -27.19 -14.81 13.67
CA PRO A 455 -27.89 -15.53 12.60
C PRO A 455 -28.12 -14.68 11.36
N VAL A 456 -28.30 -13.36 11.53
CA VAL A 456 -28.43 -12.42 10.43
C VAL A 456 -27.13 -11.63 10.32
N ASP A 457 -26.36 -11.90 9.28
CA ASP A 457 -25.15 -11.19 8.93
C ASP A 457 -25.13 -10.98 7.42
N PHE A 458 -25.78 -9.89 7.01
CA PHE A 458 -25.95 -9.52 5.61
C PHE A 458 -24.93 -8.45 5.23
N GLN A 459 -24.16 -8.71 4.19
CA GLN A 459 -23.16 -7.79 3.68
C GLN A 459 -23.33 -7.54 2.20
N PHE A 460 -23.43 -6.25 1.83
CA PHE A 460 -23.46 -5.81 0.46
C PHE A 460 -22.54 -4.58 0.27
N ARG A 461 -21.43 -4.77 -0.44
CA ARG A 461 -20.42 -3.71 -0.68
C ARG A 461 -20.09 -2.90 0.59
N ASN A 462 -20.66 -1.72 0.70
CA ASN A 462 -20.41 -0.72 1.74
C ASN A 462 -21.39 -0.80 2.92
N PHE A 463 -22.28 -1.79 2.91
CA PHE A 463 -23.38 -1.89 3.85
C PHE A 463 -23.38 -3.26 4.53
N ILE A 464 -23.54 -3.25 5.85
CA ILE A 464 -23.66 -4.46 6.68
C ILE A 464 -24.87 -4.30 7.58
N ILE A 465 -25.74 -5.32 7.63
CA ILE A 465 -26.78 -5.45 8.66
C ILE A 465 -26.50 -6.71 9.45
N GLN A 466 -26.55 -6.58 10.76
CA GLN A 466 -26.40 -7.70 11.67
C GLN A 466 -27.55 -7.72 12.68
N ALA A 467 -28.05 -8.91 13.00
CA ALA A 467 -28.93 -9.11 14.14
C ALA A 467 -28.60 -10.44 14.81
N GLY A 468 -28.66 -10.45 16.15
CA GLY A 468 -28.28 -11.62 16.91
C GLY A 468 -28.34 -11.42 18.42
N MET A 469 -27.73 -12.35 19.10
CA MET A 469 -27.66 -12.41 20.55
C MET A 469 -26.20 -12.39 21.00
N ARG A 470 -25.99 -11.80 22.17
CA ARG A 470 -24.68 -11.79 22.83
C ARG A 470 -24.86 -12.20 24.29
N TRP A 471 -23.99 -13.02 24.76
CA TRP A 471 -23.82 -13.34 26.18
C TRP A 471 -22.47 -12.72 26.62
N ASP A 472 -22.49 -11.98 27.74
CA ASP A 472 -21.33 -11.43 28.39
C ASP A 472 -21.25 -11.92 29.83
N TYR A 473 -20.09 -12.33 30.29
CA TYR A 473 -19.79 -12.57 31.71
C TYR A 473 -18.62 -11.71 32.12
N PHE A 474 -18.82 -10.80 33.06
CA PHE A 474 -17.80 -9.98 33.65
C PHE A 474 -17.34 -10.58 34.97
N ASN A 475 -16.03 -10.81 35.07
CA ASN A 475 -15.38 -11.27 36.29
C ASN A 475 -14.35 -10.21 36.71
N TYR A 476 -14.73 -9.41 37.69
CA TYR A 476 -13.87 -8.37 38.26
C TYR A 476 -12.95 -9.00 39.31
N TYR A 477 -11.67 -8.73 39.27
CA TYR A 477 -10.67 -9.25 40.18
C TYR A 477 -9.57 -8.20 40.43
N GLY A 478 -8.95 -8.28 41.61
CA GLY A 478 -7.97 -7.31 42.10
C GLY A 478 -8.60 -6.18 42.91
N ASN A 479 -7.78 -5.48 43.67
CA ASN A 479 -8.23 -4.38 44.50
C ASN A 479 -8.65 -3.21 43.60
N VAL A 480 -9.88 -2.77 43.73
CA VAL A 480 -10.35 -1.49 43.18
C VAL A 480 -9.65 -0.41 44.00
N LEU A 481 -8.64 0.22 43.43
CA LEU A 481 -8.02 1.40 44.05
C LEU A 481 -8.98 2.57 43.90
N THR A 482 -9.72 2.88 44.93
CA THR A 482 -10.56 4.08 45.01
C THR A 482 -9.71 5.23 45.56
N LEU A 483 -9.54 6.28 44.80
CA LEU A 483 -8.89 7.53 45.21
C LEU A 483 -9.97 8.56 45.58
N GLY A 484 -10.88 8.22 46.53
CA GLY A 484 -11.99 9.08 46.93
C GLY A 484 -13.05 8.32 47.73
N THR A 485 -14.13 9.03 48.11
CA THR A 485 -15.21 8.50 48.95
C THR A 485 -16.23 7.63 48.20
N ASP A 486 -16.17 7.54 46.87
CA ASP A 486 -17.12 6.81 46.05
C ASP A 486 -16.75 5.32 45.99
N THR A 487 -17.54 4.48 46.61
CA THR A 487 -17.45 3.02 46.47
C THR A 487 -18.11 2.58 45.14
N VAL A 488 -17.30 2.15 44.18
CA VAL A 488 -17.83 1.55 42.94
C VAL A 488 -18.08 0.06 43.21
N SER A 489 -19.33 -0.36 43.17
CA SER A 489 -19.68 -1.78 43.24
C SER A 489 -19.25 -2.48 41.94
N THR A 490 -18.31 -3.44 42.08
CA THR A 490 -17.88 -4.32 40.99
C THR A 490 -18.47 -5.70 41.25
N GLU A 491 -19.64 -5.98 40.73
CA GLU A 491 -20.26 -7.28 40.84
C GLU A 491 -20.01 -8.12 39.57
N ASN A 492 -19.64 -9.39 39.80
CA ASN A 492 -19.55 -10.35 38.73
C ASN A 492 -20.97 -10.67 38.23
N GLY A 493 -21.16 -10.67 36.93
CA GLY A 493 -22.48 -10.84 36.38
C GLY A 493 -22.52 -11.42 34.98
N HIS A 494 -23.61 -12.12 34.70
CA HIS A 494 -23.97 -12.61 33.37
C HIS A 494 -25.03 -11.70 32.77
N TYR A 495 -24.80 -11.29 31.52
CA TYR A 495 -25.70 -10.41 30.78
C TYR A 495 -25.99 -11.00 29.40
N PHE A 496 -27.24 -10.90 29.00
CA PHE A 496 -27.72 -11.30 27.67
C PHE A 496 -28.14 -10.05 26.92
N SER A 497 -27.82 -9.99 25.65
CA SER A 497 -28.13 -8.84 24.80
C SER A 497 -28.75 -9.31 23.50
N TYR A 498 -29.89 -8.75 23.14
CA TYR A 498 -30.51 -8.89 21.81
C TYR A 498 -30.14 -7.64 21.03
N ARG A 499 -29.47 -7.80 19.90
CA ARG A 499 -28.88 -6.67 19.19
C ARG A 499 -29.20 -6.68 17.71
N ALA A 500 -29.34 -5.48 17.14
CA ALA A 500 -29.40 -5.23 15.72
C ALA A 500 -28.50 -4.05 15.40
N SER A 501 -27.78 -4.10 14.28
CA SER A 501 -26.95 -2.98 13.83
C SER A 501 -26.95 -2.86 12.31
N ALA A 502 -26.72 -1.63 11.84
CA ALA A 502 -26.54 -1.30 10.45
C ALA A 502 -25.32 -0.40 10.31
N ASP A 503 -24.40 -0.80 9.44
CA ASP A 503 -23.17 -0.09 9.10
C ASP A 503 -23.17 0.29 7.65
N LEU A 504 -22.94 1.56 7.35
CA LEU A 504 -22.72 2.10 6.01
C LEU A 504 -21.38 2.83 5.98
N ASN A 505 -20.51 2.51 5.02
CA ASN A 505 -19.26 3.23 4.83
C ASN A 505 -18.94 3.39 3.34
N THR A 506 -19.14 4.60 2.83
CA THR A 506 -18.84 5.00 1.45
C THR A 506 -17.57 5.85 1.36
N GLU A 507 -16.80 5.99 2.45
CA GLU A 507 -15.56 6.75 2.48
C GLU A 507 -14.54 6.19 1.49
N ASN A 508 -13.85 7.07 0.77
CA ASN A 508 -12.84 6.69 -0.22
C ASN A 508 -11.53 6.17 0.40
N GLN A 509 -11.23 6.57 1.65
CA GLN A 509 -10.05 6.12 2.40
C GLN A 509 -10.43 5.81 3.85
N TRP A 510 -9.67 4.93 4.50
CA TRP A 510 -9.95 4.52 5.88
C TRP A 510 -9.52 5.55 6.93
N TYR A 511 -8.31 6.12 6.79
CA TYR A 511 -7.72 7.02 7.78
C TYR A 511 -7.98 8.50 7.51
N PHE A 512 -7.77 8.96 6.29
CA PHE A 512 -7.87 10.39 5.92
C PHE A 512 -8.84 10.56 4.75
N PRO A 513 -10.12 10.19 4.94
CA PRO A 513 -11.10 10.27 3.86
C PRO A 513 -11.33 11.72 3.44
N SER A 514 -11.46 11.90 2.13
CA SER A 514 -11.79 13.21 1.53
C SER A 514 -13.22 13.25 1.00
N HIS A 515 -13.84 12.08 0.75
CA HIS A 515 -15.20 11.97 0.22
C HIS A 515 -15.92 10.79 0.86
N GLY A 516 -17.25 10.88 0.84
CA GLY A 516 -18.11 9.81 1.33
C GLY A 516 -18.51 9.98 2.79
N SER A 517 -19.34 9.06 3.26
CA SER A 517 -19.92 9.09 4.59
C SER A 517 -19.78 7.75 5.28
N ARG A 518 -19.74 7.77 6.61
CA ARG A 518 -19.82 6.59 7.47
C ARG A 518 -20.96 6.78 8.46
N MET A 519 -21.82 5.77 8.57
CA MET A 519 -22.92 5.73 9.51
C MET A 519 -22.92 4.38 10.22
N HIS A 520 -23.14 4.41 11.51
CA HIS A 520 -23.41 3.22 12.33
C HIS A 520 -24.63 3.49 13.19
N ALA A 521 -25.59 2.58 13.16
CA ALA A 521 -26.77 2.59 14.00
C ALA A 521 -26.90 1.23 14.67
N ALA A 522 -27.09 1.20 15.97
CA ALA A 522 -27.25 -0.02 16.73
C ALA A 522 -28.35 0.13 17.78
N TYR A 523 -29.11 -0.93 17.94
CA TYR A 523 -30.04 -1.13 19.04
C TYR A 523 -29.67 -2.39 19.77
N CYS A 524 -29.67 -2.34 21.09
CA CYS A 524 -29.38 -3.49 21.94
C CYS A 524 -30.26 -3.47 23.19
N TYR A 525 -31.03 -4.53 23.39
CA TYR A 525 -31.71 -4.75 24.66
C TYR A 525 -30.87 -5.68 25.54
N ARG A 526 -30.50 -5.20 26.74
CA ARG A 526 -29.64 -5.91 27.69
C ARG A 526 -30.44 -6.35 28.90
N THR A 527 -30.23 -7.59 29.32
CA THR A 527 -30.91 -8.17 30.47
C THR A 527 -30.01 -9.17 31.21
N ASP A 528 -30.24 -9.38 32.48
CA ASP A 528 -29.58 -10.41 33.30
C ASP A 528 -30.32 -11.76 33.25
N ASN A 529 -31.45 -11.85 32.56
CA ASN A 529 -32.28 -13.05 32.48
C ASN A 529 -32.64 -13.43 31.05
N LEU A 530 -32.07 -14.52 30.55
CA LEU A 530 -32.32 -15.02 29.20
C LEU A 530 -33.80 -15.45 28.97
N ILE A 531 -34.44 -16.06 29.96
CA ILE A 531 -35.74 -16.76 29.80
C ILE A 531 -36.93 -15.89 30.19
N GLY A 532 -36.81 -15.10 31.25
CA GLY A 532 -37.95 -14.41 31.86
C GLY A 532 -38.15 -12.97 31.43
N MET A 533 -37.22 -12.34 30.78
CA MET A 533 -37.16 -10.88 30.51
C MET A 533 -37.58 -10.01 31.74
N LYS A 534 -37.56 -10.60 32.93
CA LYS A 534 -37.92 -10.01 34.20
C LYS A 534 -36.72 -9.92 35.13
N GLY A 535 -35.54 -9.67 34.59
CA GLY A 535 -34.36 -9.44 35.37
C GLY A 535 -34.39 -8.06 36.07
N GLN A 536 -33.49 -7.84 37.00
CA GLN A 536 -33.30 -6.53 37.63
C GLN A 536 -32.74 -5.53 36.64
N ILE A 537 -32.05 -6.02 35.58
CA ILE A 537 -31.44 -5.25 34.54
C ILE A 537 -32.24 -5.39 33.24
N GLY A 538 -32.85 -4.29 32.82
CA GLY A 538 -33.52 -4.17 31.54
C GLY A 538 -33.18 -2.84 30.93
N VAL A 539 -32.14 -2.80 30.04
CA VAL A 539 -31.60 -1.57 29.45
C VAL A 539 -31.74 -1.62 27.95
N ASN A 540 -32.41 -0.62 27.40
CA ASN A 540 -32.40 -0.33 25.96
C ASN A 540 -31.24 0.58 25.67
N ASP A 541 -30.35 0.13 24.81
CA ASP A 541 -29.12 0.84 24.36
C ASP A 541 -29.30 1.19 22.89
N ILE A 542 -29.48 2.48 22.61
CA ILE A 542 -29.64 3.02 21.27
C ILE A 542 -28.41 3.85 20.97
N LEU A 543 -27.68 3.48 19.92
CA LEU A 543 -26.44 4.16 19.50
C LEU A 543 -26.55 4.55 18.03
N VAL A 544 -26.23 5.80 17.72
CA VAL A 544 -26.11 6.30 16.36
C VAL A 544 -24.87 7.17 16.27
N HIS A 545 -24.04 6.93 15.27
CA HIS A 545 -23.03 7.89 14.87
C HIS A 545 -23.02 8.05 13.35
N TRP A 546 -22.81 9.28 12.90
CA TRP A 546 -22.71 9.64 11.50
C TRP A 546 -21.59 10.63 11.30
N ARG A 547 -20.84 10.43 10.23
CA ARG A 547 -19.76 11.30 9.80
C ARG A 547 -19.78 11.42 8.28
N THR A 548 -19.51 12.61 7.74
CA THR A 548 -19.37 12.82 6.30
C THR A 548 -18.12 13.63 5.97
N ASN A 549 -17.64 13.52 4.74
CA ASN A 549 -16.42 14.18 4.29
C ASN A 549 -16.75 15.06 3.07
N ILE A 550 -16.48 16.35 3.19
CA ILE A 550 -16.74 17.35 2.17
C ILE A 550 -15.42 18.04 1.85
N SER A 551 -14.95 17.93 0.60
CA SER A 551 -13.72 18.59 0.16
C SER A 551 -14.05 19.68 -0.85
N PRO A 552 -14.18 20.94 -0.39
CA PRO A 552 -14.42 22.08 -1.27
C PRO A 552 -13.28 22.29 -2.26
N VAL A 553 -12.05 21.96 -1.85
CA VAL A 553 -10.86 21.97 -2.69
C VAL A 553 -10.04 20.69 -2.44
N GLN A 554 -9.21 20.28 -3.41
CA GLN A 554 -8.51 18.98 -3.38
C GLN A 554 -7.66 18.70 -2.13
N ARG A 555 -7.18 19.73 -1.45
CA ARG A 555 -6.29 19.61 -0.28
C ARG A 555 -6.97 19.84 1.05
N PHE A 556 -8.22 20.26 1.07
CA PHE A 556 -8.93 20.64 2.28
C PHE A 556 -10.24 19.87 2.41
N THR A 557 -10.42 19.20 3.54
CA THR A 557 -11.61 18.41 3.86
C THR A 557 -12.24 18.90 5.17
N ILE A 558 -13.53 19.10 5.14
CA ILE A 558 -14.38 19.39 6.30
C ILE A 558 -15.11 18.09 6.66
N GLN A 559 -15.00 17.67 7.91
CA GLN A 559 -15.56 16.39 8.38
C GLN A 559 -16.43 16.63 9.62
N PRO A 560 -17.73 16.94 9.46
CA PRO A 560 -18.68 16.94 10.56
C PRO A 560 -19.00 15.49 10.99
N MET A 561 -19.19 15.30 12.31
CA MET A 561 -19.62 14.06 12.92
C MET A 561 -20.67 14.36 13.99
N LEU A 562 -21.70 13.51 14.05
CA LEU A 562 -22.71 13.49 15.11
C LEU A 562 -22.69 12.10 15.79
N TYR A 563 -22.91 12.11 17.09
CA TYR A 563 -22.97 10.90 17.91
C TYR A 563 -24.07 11.06 18.96
N ALA A 564 -24.84 10.01 19.17
CA ALA A 564 -25.77 9.92 20.29
C ALA A 564 -25.81 8.48 20.82
N ARG A 565 -25.84 8.33 22.13
CA ARG A 565 -26.11 7.05 22.79
C ARG A 565 -27.03 7.26 23.98
N LEU A 566 -28.11 6.48 24.00
CA LEU A 566 -29.17 6.56 24.98
C LEU A 566 -29.28 5.20 25.69
N LEU A 567 -29.17 5.21 27.02
CA LEU A 567 -29.34 4.02 27.88
C LEU A 567 -30.59 4.19 28.70
N ILE A 568 -31.69 3.54 28.25
CA ILE A 568 -33.04 3.73 28.81
C ILE A 568 -33.44 2.44 29.58
N GLY A 569 -33.78 2.58 30.84
CA GLY A 569 -34.28 1.46 31.65
C GLY A 569 -33.67 1.38 33.05
N GLY A 570 -33.46 0.16 33.55
CA GLY A 570 -32.95 -0.11 34.89
C GLY A 570 -31.51 0.28 35.16
N ASP A 571 -30.85 -0.36 36.11
CA ASP A 571 -29.46 -0.08 36.46
C ASP A 571 -28.52 -0.48 35.33
N ILE A 572 -27.55 0.38 35.09
CA ILE A 572 -26.55 0.19 34.00
C ILE A 572 -25.29 -0.40 34.61
N PRO A 573 -24.95 -1.66 34.27
CA PRO A 573 -23.72 -2.28 34.72
C PRO A 573 -22.49 -1.48 34.27
N LEU A 574 -21.44 -1.47 35.11
CA LEU A 574 -20.22 -0.68 34.92
C LEU A 574 -19.61 -0.86 33.53
N GLY A 575 -19.57 -2.08 33.01
CA GLY A 575 -19.01 -2.42 31.69
C GLY A 575 -19.79 -1.85 30.48
N TYR A 576 -21.00 -1.26 30.69
CA TYR A 576 -21.84 -0.73 29.62
C TYR A 576 -22.12 0.77 29.70
N ARG A 577 -21.60 1.45 30.74
CA ARG A 577 -21.76 2.89 30.90
C ARG A 577 -21.18 3.67 29.71
N ASN A 578 -21.75 4.84 29.42
CA ASN A 578 -21.16 5.76 28.45
C ASN A 578 -19.76 6.16 28.88
N ALA A 579 -18.85 6.24 27.92
CA ALA A 579 -17.45 6.61 28.16
C ALA A 579 -16.95 7.52 27.07
N VAL A 580 -16.17 8.53 27.43
CA VAL A 580 -15.48 9.45 26.49
C VAL A 580 -13.99 9.42 26.75
N GLY A 581 -13.22 9.85 25.75
CA GLY A 581 -11.76 9.99 25.80
C GLY A 581 -11.06 9.22 24.70
N SER A 582 -9.72 9.37 24.66
CA SER A 582 -8.86 8.77 23.63
C SER A 582 -9.15 9.27 22.19
N GLU A 583 -8.61 8.61 21.17
CA GLU A 583 -8.54 9.15 19.81
C GLU A 583 -9.46 8.50 18.79
N TRP A 584 -9.95 7.28 19.05
CA TRP A 584 -10.88 6.57 18.17
C TRP A 584 -11.91 5.75 18.93
N PHE A 585 -12.99 5.40 18.27
CA PHE A 585 -14.07 4.59 18.83
C PHE A 585 -13.56 3.23 19.32
N GLY A 586 -13.97 2.85 20.53
CA GLY A 586 -13.69 1.52 21.07
C GLY A 586 -12.20 1.27 21.41
N GLN A 587 -11.40 2.29 21.62
CA GLN A 587 -9.97 2.13 21.87
C GLN A 587 -9.68 1.39 23.18
N GLN A 588 -10.37 1.72 24.27
CA GLN A 588 -10.21 1.09 25.59
C GLN A 588 -11.42 0.22 25.96
N VAL A 589 -12.63 0.72 25.76
CA VAL A 589 -13.90 0.00 25.95
C VAL A 589 -14.78 0.14 24.72
N GLU A 590 -15.58 -0.89 24.41
CA GLU A 590 -16.34 -0.99 23.14
C GLU A 590 -17.21 0.23 22.84
N GLN A 591 -17.82 0.82 23.88
CA GLN A 591 -18.75 1.96 23.78
C GLN A 591 -18.10 3.34 23.88
N GLN A 592 -16.78 3.42 23.85
CA GLN A 592 -16.06 4.66 24.03
C GLN A 592 -16.20 5.61 22.84
N LEU A 593 -16.56 6.86 23.12
CA LEU A 593 -16.56 7.98 22.18
C LEU A 593 -15.21 8.70 22.19
N PRO A 594 -14.50 8.85 21.07
CA PRO A 594 -13.30 9.66 21.00
C PRO A 594 -13.61 11.13 21.23
N PHE A 595 -12.81 11.81 22.07
CA PHE A 595 -13.06 13.21 22.44
C PHE A 595 -11.78 14.04 22.39
N ALA A 596 -11.82 15.16 21.66
CA ALA A 596 -10.67 16.06 21.52
C ALA A 596 -10.21 16.59 22.90
N GLY A 597 -8.92 16.42 23.20
CA GLY A 597 -8.31 16.92 24.45
C GLY A 597 -8.57 16.08 25.71
N ILE A 598 -9.33 14.97 25.62
CA ILE A 598 -9.48 14.02 26.71
C ILE A 598 -8.77 12.72 26.31
N GLY A 599 -7.56 12.47 26.84
CA GLY A 599 -6.77 11.28 26.54
C GLY A 599 -7.19 10.06 27.37
N ASN A 600 -7.65 10.27 28.60
CA ASN A 600 -8.02 9.23 29.52
C ASN A 600 -9.50 8.88 29.45
N LEU A 601 -9.87 7.69 29.93
CA LEU A 601 -11.25 7.22 29.92
C LEU A 601 -12.03 7.89 31.05
N GLU A 602 -13.10 8.62 30.72
CA GLU A 602 -14.05 9.19 31.66
C GLU A 602 -15.47 8.63 31.43
N TYR A 603 -16.13 8.22 32.50
CA TYR A 603 -17.53 7.79 32.40
C TYR A 603 -18.48 8.99 32.35
N MET A 604 -19.58 8.80 31.62
CA MET A 604 -20.64 9.79 31.40
C MET A 604 -21.99 9.23 31.86
N ASN A 605 -22.97 10.10 31.96
CA ASN A 605 -24.34 9.78 32.32
C ASN A 605 -25.03 8.90 31.29
N ARG A 606 -26.30 8.51 31.55
CA ARG A 606 -27.10 7.60 30.71
C ARG A 606 -27.31 8.08 29.28
N TYR A 607 -27.49 9.37 29.11
CA TYR A 607 -27.74 9.99 27.82
C TYR A 607 -26.54 10.87 27.43
N ILE A 608 -26.04 10.68 26.24
CA ILE A 608 -24.96 11.49 25.69
C ILE A 608 -25.24 11.84 24.23
N ALA A 609 -25.06 13.11 23.90
CA ALA A 609 -25.06 13.59 22.53
C ALA A 609 -23.79 14.41 22.28
N ALA A 610 -23.16 14.20 21.15
CA ALA A 610 -21.91 14.89 20.80
C ALA A 610 -21.89 15.30 19.33
N ALA A 611 -21.27 16.44 19.07
CA ALA A 611 -20.94 16.91 17.74
C ALA A 611 -19.44 17.19 17.64
N GLN A 612 -18.85 16.82 16.54
CA GLN A 612 -17.44 17.06 16.24
C GLN A 612 -17.30 17.67 14.86
N LEU A 613 -16.42 18.64 14.74
CA LEU A 613 -15.96 19.18 13.47
C LEU A 613 -14.46 18.94 13.35
N GLN A 614 -14.05 18.25 12.31
CA GLN A 614 -12.64 18.06 11.96
C GLN A 614 -12.35 18.76 10.63
N LEU A 615 -11.30 19.57 10.62
CA LEU A 615 -10.73 20.18 9.42
C LEU A 615 -9.42 19.47 9.11
N GLN A 616 -9.28 19.00 7.89
CA GLN A 616 -8.11 18.23 7.44
C GLN A 616 -7.48 18.95 6.25
N LEU A 617 -6.23 19.34 6.39
CA LEU A 617 -5.44 19.98 5.34
C LEU A 617 -4.34 19.01 4.91
N ASN A 618 -4.34 18.61 3.64
CA ASN A 618 -3.27 17.84 3.02
C ASN A 618 -2.17 18.80 2.54
N ILE A 619 -1.11 18.96 3.34
CA ILE A 619 -0.02 19.92 3.07
C ILE A 619 0.98 19.38 2.03
N LEU A 620 1.26 18.06 2.07
CA LEU A 620 2.11 17.33 1.13
C LEU A 620 1.49 15.95 0.91
N LYS A 621 1.92 15.22 -0.10
CA LYS A 621 1.43 13.85 -0.35
C LYS A 621 1.55 12.99 0.92
N ASN A 622 0.40 12.47 1.40
CA ASN A 622 0.28 11.66 2.63
C ASN A 622 0.55 12.40 3.97
N HIS A 623 0.74 13.73 3.96
CA HIS A 623 0.96 14.54 5.17
C HIS A 623 -0.25 15.44 5.42
N TYR A 624 -0.76 15.39 6.63
CA TYR A 624 -2.00 16.05 7.01
C TYR A 624 -1.82 16.89 8.27
N VAL A 625 -2.35 18.10 8.25
CA VAL A 625 -2.61 18.89 9.46
C VAL A 625 -4.10 18.77 9.77
N ILE A 626 -4.43 18.47 11.01
CA ILE A 626 -5.79 18.20 11.46
C ILE A 626 -6.12 19.15 12.61
N LEU A 627 -7.23 19.86 12.49
CA LEU A 627 -7.85 20.60 13.57
C LEU A 627 -9.17 19.90 13.90
N ARG A 628 -9.42 19.65 15.18
CA ARG A 628 -10.62 18.98 15.66
C ARG A 628 -11.23 19.77 16.81
N ALA A 629 -12.52 20.04 16.75
CA ALA A 629 -13.32 20.58 17.84
C ALA A 629 -14.45 19.60 18.14
N THR A 630 -14.66 19.29 19.40
CA THR A 630 -15.73 18.39 19.87
C THR A 630 -16.51 19.06 20.98
N ALA A 631 -17.83 18.92 20.95
CA ALA A 631 -18.73 19.32 22.01
C ALA A 631 -19.67 18.16 22.35
N ALA A 632 -19.91 17.93 23.62
CA ALA A 632 -20.86 16.89 24.10
C ALA A 632 -21.66 17.40 25.31
N MET A 633 -22.90 16.93 25.39
CA MET A 633 -23.79 17.07 26.54
C MET A 633 -24.15 15.69 27.07
N HIS A 634 -24.27 15.55 28.39
CA HIS A 634 -24.69 14.31 29.01
C HIS A 634 -25.56 14.57 30.23
N SER A 635 -26.55 13.71 30.45
CA SER A 635 -27.49 13.79 31.60
C SER A 635 -28.01 12.41 31.94
N ASP A 636 -28.51 12.24 33.14
CA ASP A 636 -29.31 11.07 33.55
C ASP A 636 -30.80 11.25 33.27
N ASP A 637 -31.23 12.49 32.93
CA ASP A 637 -32.55 12.82 32.41
C ASP A 637 -32.48 13.28 30.95
N LEU A 638 -33.26 12.62 30.09
CA LEU A 638 -33.28 12.92 28.66
C LEU A 638 -33.84 14.32 28.38
N MET A 639 -34.81 14.78 29.15
CA MET A 639 -35.43 16.10 28.96
C MET A 639 -34.46 17.24 29.35
N GLU A 640 -33.56 16.98 30.27
CA GLU A 640 -32.55 17.93 30.72
C GLU A 640 -31.26 17.92 29.88
N LEU A 641 -31.11 16.94 28.97
CA LEU A 641 -29.87 16.75 28.20
C LEU A 641 -29.42 18.05 27.49
N ALA A 642 -30.33 18.73 26.84
CA ALA A 642 -30.04 19.97 26.10
C ALA A 642 -29.78 21.20 27.00
N LEU A 643 -30.12 21.11 28.30
CA LEU A 643 -29.90 22.16 29.29
C LEU A 643 -28.56 22.03 30.01
N GLN A 644 -27.89 20.90 29.87
CA GLN A 644 -26.60 20.68 30.53
C GLN A 644 -25.47 21.50 29.91
N PRO A 645 -24.50 21.96 30.72
CA PRO A 645 -23.33 22.65 30.18
C PRO A 645 -22.52 21.72 29.25
N ALA A 646 -22.18 22.20 28.09
CA ALA A 646 -21.43 21.42 27.10
C ALA A 646 -19.98 21.19 27.56
N ILE A 647 -19.55 19.95 27.49
CA ILE A 647 -18.13 19.59 27.51
C ILE A 647 -17.56 19.96 26.15
N THR A 648 -16.48 20.73 26.12
CA THR A 648 -15.84 21.13 24.86
C THR A 648 -14.37 20.74 24.87
N GLY A 649 -13.86 20.41 23.69
CA GLY A 649 -12.45 20.12 23.49
C GLY A 649 -11.97 20.53 22.11
N MET A 650 -10.71 20.93 22.04
CA MET A 650 -10.03 21.28 20.81
C MET A 650 -8.72 20.53 20.70
N GLN A 651 -8.32 20.22 19.48
CA GLN A 651 -7.10 19.47 19.20
C GLN A 651 -6.50 19.90 17.89
N ILE A 652 -5.18 20.06 17.86
CA ILE A 652 -4.37 20.19 16.66
C ILE A 652 -3.50 18.95 16.52
N GLY A 653 -3.30 18.49 15.30
CA GLY A 653 -2.45 17.32 15.06
C GLY A 653 -1.77 17.37 13.70
N TYR A 654 -0.66 16.65 13.64
CA TYR A 654 0.03 16.30 12.41
C TYR A 654 -0.04 14.80 12.20
N SER A 655 -0.32 14.38 10.99
CA SER A 655 -0.42 12.96 10.64
C SER A 655 0.31 12.66 9.34
N TYR A 656 1.04 11.56 9.31
CA TYR A 656 1.68 11.02 8.11
C TYR A 656 1.14 9.61 7.83
N ASN A 657 0.53 9.44 6.66
CA ASN A 657 -0.06 8.15 6.25
C ASN A 657 0.99 7.25 5.64
N THR A 658 1.40 6.20 6.34
CA THR A 658 2.43 5.24 5.90
C THR A 658 1.81 3.91 5.44
N LEU A 659 2.65 3.03 4.87
CA LEU A 659 2.26 1.65 4.53
C LEU A 659 1.86 0.82 5.77
N PHE A 660 2.45 1.13 6.92
CA PHE A 660 2.23 0.39 8.17
C PHE A 660 1.18 1.03 9.08
N GLY A 661 0.37 1.94 8.53
CA GLY A 661 -0.61 2.73 9.25
C GLY A 661 -0.15 4.18 9.49
N PRO A 662 -1.03 5.02 10.07
CA PRO A 662 -0.71 6.42 10.31
C PRO A 662 0.31 6.60 11.43
N ILE A 663 1.16 7.63 11.29
CA ILE A 663 1.92 8.23 12.37
C ILE A 663 1.18 9.50 12.75
N ASP A 664 0.64 9.56 13.96
CA ASP A 664 -0.15 10.69 14.46
C ASP A 664 0.57 11.34 15.64
N LEU A 665 0.67 12.66 15.61
CA LEU A 665 1.06 13.48 16.77
C LEU A 665 -0.05 14.51 17.02
N ARG A 666 -0.65 14.52 18.19
CA ARG A 666 -1.79 15.36 18.51
C ARG A 666 -1.63 16.03 19.85
N LEU A 667 -2.02 17.30 19.91
CA LEU A 667 -2.04 18.11 21.13
C LEU A 667 -3.46 18.65 21.31
N GLY A 668 -4.08 18.36 22.44
CA GLY A 668 -5.47 18.71 22.72
C GLY A 668 -5.69 19.31 24.09
N TYR A 669 -6.77 20.08 24.23
CA TYR A 669 -7.25 20.66 25.46
C TYR A 669 -8.77 20.51 25.57
N SER A 670 -9.27 20.26 26.79
CA SER A 670 -10.69 20.22 27.09
C SER A 670 -11.02 21.06 28.32
N ASN A 671 -12.18 21.75 28.29
CA ASN A 671 -12.70 22.49 29.44
C ASN A 671 -13.01 21.59 30.63
N ARG A 672 -13.24 20.28 30.40
CA ARG A 672 -13.53 19.29 31.44
C ARG A 672 -12.29 18.90 32.24
N THR A 673 -11.23 18.53 31.54
CA THR A 673 -9.97 18.11 32.22
C THR A 673 -9.10 19.27 32.61
N LYS A 674 -9.22 20.42 31.93
CA LYS A 674 -8.38 21.62 32.09
C LYS A 674 -6.88 21.33 31.98
N LYS A 675 -6.52 20.28 31.27
CA LYS A 675 -5.15 19.80 31.04
C LYS A 675 -4.88 19.68 29.54
N ILE A 676 -3.63 19.91 29.17
CA ILE A 676 -3.15 19.63 27.82
C ILE A 676 -2.86 18.12 27.73
N ASN A 677 -3.37 17.49 26.70
CA ASN A 677 -3.12 16.09 26.39
C ASN A 677 -2.25 15.96 25.12
N LEU A 678 -1.18 15.21 25.20
CA LEU A 678 -0.32 14.85 24.08
C LEU A 678 -0.55 13.39 23.73
N PHE A 679 -0.82 13.12 22.47
CA PHE A 679 -1.02 11.78 21.94
C PHE A 679 -0.08 11.49 20.77
N LEU A 680 0.59 10.35 20.83
CA LEU A 680 1.42 9.81 19.74
C LEU A 680 0.88 8.43 19.35
N ASN A 681 0.79 8.18 18.04
CA ASN A 681 0.47 6.86 17.50
C ASN A 681 1.35 6.53 16.30
N ILE A 682 1.79 5.29 16.20
CA ILE A 682 2.52 4.70 15.06
C ILE A 682 1.90 3.35 14.76
N GLY A 683 1.32 3.20 13.58
CA GLY A 683 0.73 1.93 13.11
C GLY A 683 -0.79 1.95 12.97
N HIS A 684 -1.33 0.78 12.66
CA HIS A 684 -2.77 0.59 12.42
C HIS A 684 -3.59 0.67 13.72
N ARG A 685 -4.81 1.20 13.63
CA ARG A 685 -5.74 1.29 14.75
C ARG A 685 -6.54 -0.01 14.87
N PHE A 686 -6.42 -0.73 16.02
CA PHE A 686 -7.16 -1.97 16.32
C PHE A 686 -7.37 -2.17 17.82
#